data_b5ff9011f255e7e544e08a2b547e524f
#
_entry.id   b5ff9011f255e7e544e08a2b547e524f
#
_cell.length_a   1.000
_cell.length_b   1.000
_cell.length_c   1.000
_cell.angle_alpha   90.00
_cell.angle_beta   90.00
_cell.angle_gamma   90.00
#
_symmetry.space_group_name_H-M   'P 1'
#
loop_
_entity.id
_entity.type
_entity.pdbx_description
1 polymer ?
#
loop_
_entity_poly.entity_id
_entity_poly.type
_entity_poly.pdbx_seq_one_letter_code
_entity_poly.pdbx_strand_id
1 'polypeptide(L)'
;MLSKKLFVAAIALVGSSCVVAQQQPNLIEEISVIGQFVPDEKRGTDQIANVVGEEQFTRSGDSNIAESLKRVSGLSTVAGKYVYVRGLGERYATTLLNGAILPSPEPLNRVVPMDLFPTGILESVLVQKTYSAAYPGEFGGGVLQMRTKKSTDEFFWNFASTVGVIDNATFKDGPMISGGDTDWLGMDDGYRAPSQALLNATADGNQLKLKSRFTGIGVPAEELEAVGESFNNQYTPEEDEAPPNVNISTSFGNFYDLGSSGMKLNYLASLDYSNSWDTNRIERNTYVPGSQGLDIQEDLDFVGTENSIDLSAILSTGLDLNENNNVRLTSVILRQTDDRVFEIDGETLDAPDLETTELQWVEREIVSNQLQGDHYFPALNELVVNWRYSDITATREAPDTRFYRYDGGEFSSRVDGNMRSFDDLEDNATELGVDLTMVFYGPMNSIITPKLGYVSSEKERDSEIRRFGFAFSGAIANNNELLFKPLEEIFAPENITEDGFVIRELTRPTDSYNASNSLEAFYGQVEFNFDDRLRLTFGGRQEDFEQVSTTFDLFRPTSSITADLKQKEFLPAFSATYIHYDHQFRLAYSETVSRPDFRELSTSPFINPETGREIFGNPNLDITSITSYDFRWEWYFGFADYVSAGYFYKEFVDPIEAVIFSPVDPRVTYINAQSAENQGIEVEGYKRLDFLGPLGEDFYVQGNVSFIDSLVNIRESDLGSLTSSSRALQGQSDVLFNAQIGYEPYSGTTATLLYHYFGDRIDSVGIEGAPDLIQEGYGELNFIFIKELDRNWQITAKAKNMLDARSEITQGSLLTNGFNLGREFSLQVQYRF
;
A
#
# COMPACT_ATOMS: atom_id res chain seq x y z
N MET A 1 -4.01 8.88 -21.64
CA MET A 1 -5.06 9.35 -22.58
C MET A 1 -6.25 8.40 -22.76
N LEU A 2 -6.09 7.10 -22.63
CA LEU A 2 -7.23 6.15 -22.67
C LEU A 2 -8.03 6.14 -21.35
N SER A 3 -7.38 6.30 -20.19
CA SER A 3 -8.01 6.36 -18.87
C SER A 3 -9.01 7.51 -18.73
N LYS A 4 -8.67 8.70 -19.22
CA LYS A 4 -9.59 9.87 -19.24
C LYS A 4 -10.86 9.64 -20.08
N LYS A 5 -10.83 8.74 -21.07
CA LYS A 5 -12.00 8.44 -21.92
C LYS A 5 -12.94 7.41 -21.30
N LEU A 6 -12.45 6.50 -20.46
CA LEU A 6 -13.28 5.52 -19.75
C LEU A 6 -14.07 6.17 -18.62
N PHE A 7 -13.47 7.13 -17.92
CA PHE A 7 -14.13 7.84 -16.83
C PHE A 7 -15.35 8.64 -17.27
N VAL A 8 -15.26 9.31 -18.43
CA VAL A 8 -16.39 10.03 -19.06
C VAL A 8 -17.48 9.08 -19.54
N ALA A 9 -17.13 7.86 -19.98
CA ALA A 9 -18.10 6.86 -20.40
C ALA A 9 -18.88 6.24 -19.23
N ALA A 10 -18.26 6.05 -18.07
CA ALA A 10 -18.94 5.55 -16.87
C ALA A 10 -20.00 6.55 -16.34
N ILE A 11 -19.69 7.85 -16.37
CA ILE A 11 -20.64 8.90 -15.96
C ILE A 11 -21.79 9.07 -16.96
N ALA A 12 -21.55 8.85 -18.26
CA ALA A 12 -22.58 8.98 -19.28
C ALA A 12 -23.60 7.83 -19.30
N LEU A 13 -23.25 6.65 -18.77
CA LEU A 13 -24.16 5.48 -18.69
C LEU A 13 -25.18 5.60 -17.54
N VAL A 14 -24.88 6.40 -16.50
CA VAL A 14 -25.78 6.61 -15.35
C VAL A 14 -27.00 7.49 -15.69
N GLY A 15 -26.93 8.28 -16.77
CA GLY A 15 -27.96 9.26 -17.11
C GLY A 15 -29.18 8.75 -17.90
N SER A 16 -29.27 7.46 -18.26
CA SER A 16 -30.23 7.06 -19.32
C SER A 16 -31.30 6.01 -18.97
N SER A 17 -31.47 5.56 -17.72
CA SER A 17 -32.41 4.47 -17.43
C SER A 17 -33.18 4.64 -16.10
N CYS A 18 -34.01 5.64 -15.98
CA CYS A 18 -35.10 5.61 -15.00
C CYS A 18 -36.41 5.22 -15.72
N VAL A 19 -36.72 3.92 -15.72
CA VAL A 19 -38.10 3.42 -15.99
C VAL A 19 -38.52 2.58 -14.80
N VAL A 20 -39.48 3.10 -14.06
CA VAL A 20 -40.09 2.47 -12.89
C VAL A 20 -41.06 1.39 -13.35
N ALA A 21 -40.81 0.15 -12.96
CA ALA A 21 -41.79 -0.91 -12.98
C ALA A 21 -42.11 -1.34 -11.55
N GLN A 22 -43.32 -1.05 -11.08
CA GLN A 22 -43.85 -1.55 -9.80
C GLN A 22 -44.21 -3.04 -9.92
N GLN A 23 -43.56 -3.88 -9.11
CA GLN A 23 -44.09 -5.18 -8.69
C GLN A 23 -44.06 -5.28 -7.17
N GLN A 24 -45.19 -5.75 -6.61
CA GLN A 24 -45.36 -5.95 -5.16
C GLN A 24 -44.51 -7.13 -4.69
N PRO A 25 -43.78 -7.01 -3.58
CA PRO A 25 -43.00 -8.11 -3.03
C PRO A 25 -43.85 -9.02 -2.17
N ASN A 26 -43.74 -10.31 -2.39
CA ASN A 26 -44.09 -11.32 -1.40
C ASN A 26 -43.08 -11.27 -0.26
N LEU A 27 -43.60 -10.97 0.94
CA LEU A 27 -42.81 -10.95 2.18
C LEU A 27 -42.34 -12.38 2.51
N ILE A 28 -41.04 -12.64 2.23
CA ILE A 28 -40.29 -13.64 2.99
C ILE A 28 -39.55 -12.81 4.05
N GLU A 29 -39.86 -13.06 5.32
CA GLU A 29 -39.08 -12.46 6.42
C GLU A 29 -37.65 -12.96 6.30
N GLU A 30 -36.77 -12.09 5.87
CA GLU A 30 -35.34 -12.30 5.94
C GLU A 30 -34.96 -12.32 7.42
N ILE A 31 -34.70 -13.52 7.96
CA ILE A 31 -34.10 -13.64 9.28
C ILE A 31 -32.66 -13.19 9.14
N SER A 32 -32.41 -11.92 9.46
CA SER A 32 -31.10 -11.41 9.66
C SER A 32 -30.45 -12.18 10.83
N VAL A 33 -29.59 -13.14 10.52
CA VAL A 33 -28.82 -13.87 11.52
C VAL A 33 -27.74 -12.94 12.03
N ILE A 34 -28.06 -12.22 13.09
CA ILE A 34 -27.08 -11.37 13.79
C ILE A 34 -26.20 -12.30 14.62
N GLY A 35 -25.02 -12.57 14.12
CA GLY A 35 -23.98 -13.31 14.79
C GLY A 35 -22.76 -13.36 13.91
N GLN A 36 -21.58 -13.07 14.48
CA GLN A 36 -20.35 -13.21 13.75
C GLN A 36 -20.18 -14.70 13.38
N PHE A 37 -20.52 -15.01 12.15
CA PHE A 37 -20.28 -16.33 11.58
C PHE A 37 -18.76 -16.45 11.35
N VAL A 38 -18.14 -17.50 11.90
CA VAL A 38 -16.78 -17.87 11.45
C VAL A 38 -16.95 -18.31 10.01
N PRO A 39 -16.41 -17.61 9.02
CA PRO A 39 -16.65 -17.95 7.63
C PRO A 39 -16.38 -19.43 7.40
N ASP A 40 -17.26 -20.14 6.72
CA ASP A 40 -17.06 -21.54 6.38
C ASP A 40 -15.72 -21.76 5.68
N GLU A 41 -15.24 -20.76 4.95
CA GLU A 41 -13.94 -20.75 4.30
C GLU A 41 -12.78 -20.88 5.30
N LYS A 42 -12.78 -20.13 6.44
CA LYS A 42 -11.74 -20.26 7.47
C LYS A 42 -11.71 -21.65 8.09
N ARG A 43 -12.87 -22.23 8.33
CA ARG A 43 -13.02 -23.57 8.91
C ARG A 43 -12.80 -24.67 7.87
N GLY A 44 -13.21 -24.40 6.62
CA GLY A 44 -13.18 -25.36 5.52
C GLY A 44 -11.84 -25.54 4.84
N THR A 45 -10.95 -24.55 4.88
CA THR A 45 -9.63 -24.61 4.24
C THR A 45 -8.64 -25.48 5.03
N ASP A 46 -7.65 -26.09 4.36
CA ASP A 46 -6.51 -26.75 5.00
C ASP A 46 -5.47 -25.80 5.52
N GLN A 47 -5.44 -24.59 4.95
CA GLN A 47 -4.46 -23.58 5.25
C GLN A 47 -4.86 -22.76 6.49
N ILE A 48 -3.88 -22.13 7.11
CA ILE A 48 -4.12 -21.12 8.14
C ILE A 48 -4.40 -19.80 7.46
N ALA A 49 -5.66 -19.37 7.52
CA ALA A 49 -6.14 -18.16 6.90
C ALA A 49 -7.09 -17.37 7.80
N ASN A 50 -7.17 -16.07 7.57
CA ASN A 50 -8.18 -15.18 8.14
C ASN A 50 -8.95 -14.54 6.98
N VAL A 51 -10.27 -14.44 7.13
CA VAL A 51 -11.13 -13.74 6.16
C VAL A 51 -11.73 -12.53 6.85
N VAL A 52 -11.59 -11.38 6.24
CA VAL A 52 -12.22 -10.12 6.67
C VAL A 52 -13.23 -9.75 5.61
N GLY A 53 -14.50 -9.79 5.92
CA GLY A 53 -15.59 -9.54 4.97
C GLY A 53 -16.30 -8.20 5.20
N GLU A 54 -17.25 -7.88 4.33
CA GLU A 54 -18.02 -6.63 4.32
C GLU A 54 -18.69 -6.33 5.68
N GLU A 55 -19.23 -7.34 6.36
CA GLU A 55 -19.82 -7.19 7.68
C GLU A 55 -18.80 -6.69 8.71
N GLN A 56 -17.56 -7.21 8.68
CA GLN A 56 -16.50 -6.78 9.59
C GLN A 56 -16.02 -5.36 9.26
N PHE A 57 -15.90 -5.01 7.97
CA PHE A 57 -15.56 -3.65 7.55
C PHE A 57 -16.57 -2.63 8.10
N THR A 58 -17.87 -2.93 7.92
CA THR A 58 -18.95 -2.09 8.42
C THR A 58 -18.94 -1.97 9.94
N ARG A 59 -18.83 -3.10 10.65
CA ARG A 59 -18.86 -3.16 12.12
C ARG A 59 -17.70 -2.40 12.76
N SER A 60 -16.54 -2.43 12.13
CA SER A 60 -15.33 -1.75 12.60
C SER A 60 -15.21 -0.32 12.05
N GLY A 61 -16.10 0.06 11.14
CA GLY A 61 -16.12 1.39 10.56
C GLY A 61 -14.90 1.72 9.70
N ASP A 62 -14.27 0.71 9.10
CA ASP A 62 -13.07 0.89 8.30
C ASP A 62 -13.36 1.62 7.00
N SER A 63 -12.53 2.58 6.66
CA SER A 63 -12.60 3.30 5.39
C SER A 63 -11.80 2.60 4.29
N ASN A 64 -10.66 2.03 4.64
CA ASN A 64 -9.77 1.32 3.73
C ASN A 64 -9.30 -0.03 4.30
N ILE A 65 -8.58 -0.79 3.50
CA ILE A 65 -8.14 -2.14 3.87
C ILE A 65 -7.00 -2.12 4.89
N ALA A 66 -6.13 -1.11 4.87
CA ALA A 66 -5.05 -1.02 5.86
C ALA A 66 -5.60 -0.98 7.30
N GLU A 67 -6.69 -0.24 7.53
CA GLU A 67 -7.37 -0.19 8.84
C GLU A 67 -7.94 -1.56 9.26
N SER A 68 -8.52 -2.29 8.30
CA SER A 68 -9.10 -3.61 8.57
C SER A 68 -8.04 -4.64 8.93
N LEU A 69 -6.91 -4.61 8.24
CA LEU A 69 -5.84 -5.59 8.41
C LEU A 69 -5.07 -5.43 9.72
N LYS A 70 -5.02 -4.24 10.32
CA LYS A 70 -4.44 -4.02 11.66
C LYS A 70 -5.01 -4.98 12.72
N ARG A 71 -6.26 -5.44 12.57
CA ARG A 71 -6.96 -6.28 13.55
C ARG A 71 -6.87 -7.78 13.28
N VAL A 72 -6.27 -8.16 12.17
CA VAL A 72 -6.03 -9.58 11.89
C VAL A 72 -4.86 -10.08 12.74
N SER A 73 -5.00 -11.26 13.36
CA SER A 73 -3.94 -11.85 14.18
C SER A 73 -2.62 -11.90 13.42
N GLY A 74 -1.52 -11.49 14.06
CA GLY A 74 -0.18 -11.50 13.49
C GLY A 74 0.06 -10.48 12.37
N LEU A 75 -0.83 -9.51 12.16
CA LEU A 75 -0.65 -8.42 11.21
C LEU A 75 -0.43 -7.10 11.94
N SER A 76 0.44 -6.28 11.37
CA SER A 76 0.60 -4.87 11.75
C SER A 76 0.72 -4.03 10.49
N THR A 77 0.55 -2.71 10.63
CA THR A 77 0.78 -1.77 9.53
C THR A 77 1.95 -0.85 9.86
N VAL A 78 2.68 -0.48 8.82
CA VAL A 78 3.76 0.52 8.87
C VAL A 78 3.33 1.69 8.02
N ALA A 79 3.58 2.91 8.51
CA ALA A 79 3.13 4.16 7.88
C ALA A 79 1.61 4.21 7.55
N GLY A 80 0.79 3.40 8.22
CA GLY A 80 -0.64 3.29 7.92
C GLY A 80 -1.00 2.63 6.59
N LYS A 81 -0.01 2.23 5.78
CA LYS A 81 -0.15 1.82 4.36
C LYS A 81 0.28 0.38 4.11
N TYR A 82 1.43 -0.03 4.63
CA TYR A 82 2.04 -1.32 4.34
C TYR A 82 1.74 -2.35 5.42
N VAL A 83 1.39 -3.56 4.99
CA VAL A 83 1.01 -4.64 5.89
C VAL A 83 2.19 -5.58 6.11
N TYR A 84 2.57 -5.74 7.37
CA TYR A 84 3.55 -6.71 7.83
C TYR A 84 2.83 -7.94 8.35
N VAL A 85 3.21 -9.10 7.85
CA VAL A 85 2.61 -10.38 8.24
C VAL A 85 3.58 -11.13 9.13
N ARG A 86 3.19 -11.37 10.39
CA ARG A 86 4.05 -12.06 11.38
C ARG A 86 5.39 -11.38 11.59
N GLY A 87 5.39 -10.04 11.59
CA GLY A 87 6.58 -9.23 11.75
C GLY A 87 7.49 -9.15 10.51
N LEU A 88 7.13 -9.84 9.43
CA LEU A 88 7.88 -9.78 8.18
C LEU A 88 7.41 -8.60 7.35
N GLY A 89 8.34 -7.79 6.88
CA GLY A 89 8.10 -6.61 6.07
C GLY A 89 7.33 -6.90 4.78
N GLU A 90 6.88 -5.83 4.15
CA GLU A 90 6.03 -5.87 2.94
C GLU A 90 6.68 -6.70 1.81
N ARG A 91 8.01 -6.71 1.70
CA ARG A 91 8.74 -7.51 0.70
C ARG A 91 8.46 -9.01 0.78
N TYR A 92 8.01 -9.51 1.92
CA TYR A 92 7.68 -10.92 2.17
C TYR A 92 6.19 -11.21 2.00
N ALA A 93 5.37 -10.22 1.65
CA ALA A 93 3.95 -10.39 1.39
C ALA A 93 3.66 -10.24 -0.12
N THR A 94 2.64 -10.94 -0.60
CA THR A 94 2.13 -10.78 -1.96
C THR A 94 0.68 -10.34 -1.92
N THR A 95 0.36 -9.32 -2.71
CA THR A 95 -1.00 -8.78 -2.81
C THR A 95 -1.63 -9.19 -4.14
N LEU A 96 -2.81 -9.78 -4.05
CA LEU A 96 -3.59 -10.22 -5.20
C LEU A 96 -4.95 -9.50 -5.23
N LEU A 97 -5.38 -9.07 -6.40
CA LEU A 97 -6.74 -8.62 -6.65
C LEU A 97 -7.45 -9.64 -7.54
N ASN A 98 -8.48 -10.31 -7.01
CA ASN A 98 -9.20 -11.39 -7.68
C ASN A 98 -8.27 -12.49 -8.24
N GLY A 99 -7.15 -12.75 -7.56
CA GLY A 99 -6.17 -13.77 -7.92
C GLY A 99 -5.03 -13.32 -8.83
N ALA A 100 -5.03 -12.09 -9.35
CA ALA A 100 -3.95 -11.52 -10.14
C ALA A 100 -3.00 -10.67 -9.28
N ILE A 101 -1.69 -10.71 -9.56
CA ILE A 101 -0.68 -9.91 -8.88
C ILE A 101 -0.84 -8.44 -9.28
N LEU A 102 -0.81 -7.54 -8.28
CA LEU A 102 -0.89 -6.10 -8.51
C LEU A 102 0.50 -5.49 -8.74
N PRO A 103 0.67 -4.64 -9.78
CA PRO A 103 1.82 -3.75 -9.88
C PRO A 103 1.73 -2.64 -8.83
N SER A 104 2.88 -2.07 -8.43
CA SER A 104 2.94 -1.04 -7.39
C SER A 104 3.22 0.35 -7.99
N PRO A 105 2.45 1.39 -7.63
CA PRO A 105 2.77 2.76 -8.00
C PRO A 105 3.90 3.35 -7.16
N GLU A 106 4.42 2.61 -6.19
CA GLU A 106 5.45 3.12 -5.29
C GLU A 106 6.86 2.88 -5.86
N PRO A 107 7.73 3.92 -5.80
CA PRO A 107 9.08 3.81 -6.35
C PRO A 107 10.01 2.95 -5.49
N LEU A 108 9.74 2.81 -4.19
CA LEU A 108 10.57 2.07 -3.24
C LEU A 108 10.01 0.72 -2.84
N ASN A 109 8.69 0.53 -2.90
CA ASN A 109 8.02 -0.63 -2.37
C ASN A 109 7.36 -1.44 -3.50
N ARG A 110 7.60 -2.75 -3.50
CA ARG A 110 6.99 -3.67 -4.46
C ARG A 110 5.51 -3.92 -4.20
N VAL A 111 5.08 -3.72 -2.96
CA VAL A 111 3.71 -3.98 -2.54
C VAL A 111 2.90 -2.69 -2.65
N VAL A 112 1.68 -2.85 -3.13
CA VAL A 112 0.74 -1.74 -3.25
C VAL A 112 0.32 -1.25 -1.87
N PRO A 113 0.28 0.05 -1.61
CA PRO A 113 -0.28 0.61 -0.38
C PRO A 113 -1.73 0.18 -0.18
N MET A 114 -2.06 -0.34 1.01
CA MET A 114 -3.39 -0.88 1.30
C MET A 114 -4.44 0.19 1.57
N ASP A 115 -4.04 1.41 1.84
CA ASP A 115 -4.90 2.59 1.97
C ASP A 115 -5.55 3.01 0.64
N LEU A 116 -4.95 2.66 -0.51
CA LEU A 116 -5.53 2.85 -1.84
C LEU A 116 -6.84 2.08 -2.07
N PHE A 117 -7.14 1.06 -1.25
CA PHE A 117 -8.30 0.20 -1.45
C PHE A 117 -9.41 0.53 -0.46
N PRO A 118 -10.45 1.28 -0.86
CA PRO A 118 -11.60 1.51 -0.01
C PRO A 118 -12.37 0.22 0.22
N THR A 119 -12.85 0.01 1.44
CA THR A 119 -13.65 -1.18 1.80
C THR A 119 -14.94 -1.29 0.96
N GLY A 120 -15.43 -0.17 0.43
CA GLY A 120 -16.67 -0.09 -0.35
C GLY A 120 -16.68 -0.90 -1.65
N ILE A 121 -15.52 -1.16 -2.27
CA ILE A 121 -15.40 -1.92 -3.53
C ILE A 121 -15.14 -3.41 -3.32
N LEU A 122 -14.84 -3.84 -2.08
CA LEU A 122 -14.42 -5.20 -1.76
C LEU A 122 -15.56 -6.01 -1.10
N GLU A 123 -15.66 -7.28 -1.47
CA GLU A 123 -16.45 -8.30 -0.80
C GLU A 123 -15.72 -8.83 0.43
N SER A 124 -14.43 -9.14 0.27
CA SER A 124 -13.59 -9.67 1.35
C SER A 124 -12.11 -9.55 1.06
N VAL A 125 -11.32 -9.67 2.12
CA VAL A 125 -9.87 -9.91 2.04
C VAL A 125 -9.55 -11.23 2.74
N LEU A 126 -8.94 -12.14 2.02
CA LEU A 126 -8.38 -13.38 2.55
C LEU A 126 -6.90 -13.14 2.86
N VAL A 127 -6.53 -13.31 4.12
CA VAL A 127 -5.14 -13.30 4.57
C VAL A 127 -4.67 -14.74 4.75
N GLN A 128 -3.90 -15.22 3.79
CA GLN A 128 -3.35 -16.57 3.77
C GLN A 128 -1.97 -16.59 4.41
N LYS A 129 -1.78 -17.33 5.52
CA LYS A 129 -0.53 -17.34 6.29
C LYS A 129 0.33 -18.59 6.07
N THR A 130 -0.25 -19.65 5.50
CA THR A 130 0.46 -20.88 5.12
C THR A 130 0.39 -21.10 3.62
N TYR A 131 1.49 -21.52 3.02
CA TYR A 131 1.62 -21.65 1.58
C TYR A 131 0.82 -22.84 1.02
N SER A 132 0.26 -22.64 -0.16
CA SER A 132 -0.28 -23.67 -1.04
C SER A 132 0.30 -23.48 -2.43
N ALA A 133 0.54 -24.55 -3.15
CA ALA A 133 1.13 -24.51 -4.48
C ALA A 133 0.34 -23.69 -5.51
N ALA A 134 -0.95 -23.41 -5.22
CA ALA A 134 -1.81 -22.56 -6.05
C ALA A 134 -1.45 -21.07 -5.97
N TYR A 135 -0.73 -20.62 -4.94
CA TYR A 135 -0.28 -19.24 -4.78
C TYR A 135 1.10 -19.02 -5.41
N PRO A 136 1.47 -17.77 -5.71
CA PRO A 136 2.81 -17.40 -6.14
C PRO A 136 3.88 -17.90 -5.17
N GLY A 137 5.06 -18.23 -5.70
CA GLY A 137 6.19 -18.71 -4.90
C GLY A 137 6.79 -17.66 -3.98
N GLU A 138 6.56 -16.38 -4.24
CA GLU A 138 6.90 -15.27 -3.36
C GLU A 138 5.95 -15.20 -2.16
N PHE A 139 6.26 -16.03 -1.16
CA PHE A 139 5.41 -16.23 0.01
C PHE A 139 6.24 -16.31 1.30
N GLY A 140 6.84 -15.21 1.71
CA GLY A 140 7.59 -15.14 2.98
C GLY A 140 6.67 -15.00 4.20
N GLY A 141 5.88 -13.95 4.25
CA GLY A 141 4.90 -13.67 5.31
C GLY A 141 3.55 -14.31 5.05
N GLY A 142 2.98 -14.04 3.87
CA GLY A 142 1.67 -14.51 3.46
C GLY A 142 1.17 -13.85 2.17
N VAL A 143 -0.06 -14.21 1.78
CA VAL A 143 -0.77 -13.60 0.66
C VAL A 143 -1.99 -12.84 1.16
N LEU A 144 -2.15 -11.63 0.68
CA LEU A 144 -3.34 -10.79 0.86
C LEU A 144 -4.16 -10.86 -0.42
N GLN A 145 -5.21 -11.66 -0.43
CA GLN A 145 -6.09 -11.80 -1.58
C GLN A 145 -7.34 -10.95 -1.40
N MET A 146 -7.38 -9.81 -2.07
CA MET A 146 -8.55 -8.95 -2.15
C MET A 146 -9.53 -9.51 -3.18
N ARG A 147 -10.79 -9.57 -2.80
CA ARG A 147 -11.89 -9.98 -3.66
C ARG A 147 -12.86 -8.83 -3.82
N THR A 148 -13.06 -8.39 -5.05
CA THR A 148 -14.00 -7.33 -5.35
C THR A 148 -15.44 -7.81 -5.22
N LYS A 149 -16.34 -6.88 -4.93
CA LYS A 149 -17.79 -7.15 -4.95
C LYS A 149 -18.18 -7.72 -6.30
N LYS A 150 -18.95 -8.79 -6.23
CA LYS A 150 -19.52 -9.43 -7.40
C LYS A 150 -20.88 -8.79 -7.70
N SER A 151 -21.35 -9.05 -8.90
CA SER A 151 -22.69 -8.70 -9.31
C SER A 151 -23.75 -9.34 -8.40
N THR A 152 -24.89 -8.72 -8.28
CA THR A 152 -26.03 -9.12 -7.45
C THR A 152 -27.14 -9.75 -8.28
N ASP A 153 -27.96 -10.59 -7.66
CA ASP A 153 -29.21 -11.13 -8.21
C ASP A 153 -30.44 -10.27 -7.88
N GLU A 154 -30.24 -9.11 -7.24
CA GLU A 154 -31.29 -8.17 -6.87
C GLU A 154 -30.88 -6.73 -7.18
N PHE A 155 -31.86 -5.87 -7.44
CA PHE A 155 -31.58 -4.44 -7.54
C PHE A 155 -31.23 -3.86 -6.18
N PHE A 156 -30.16 -3.11 -6.10
CA PHE A 156 -29.83 -2.28 -4.95
C PHE A 156 -29.24 -0.95 -5.39
N TRP A 157 -29.41 0.05 -4.55
CA TRP A 157 -28.71 1.33 -4.64
C TRP A 157 -28.39 1.83 -3.24
N ASN A 158 -27.10 2.05 -2.99
CA ASN A 158 -26.60 2.60 -1.74
C ASN A 158 -25.97 3.97 -2.03
N PHE A 159 -26.22 4.90 -1.12
CA PHE A 159 -25.55 6.20 -1.10
C PHE A 159 -25.10 6.48 0.33
N ALA A 160 -23.88 6.96 0.52
CA ALA A 160 -23.37 7.38 1.81
C ALA A 160 -22.62 8.71 1.71
N SER A 161 -22.71 9.51 2.75
CA SER A 161 -21.95 10.74 2.90
C SER A 161 -21.41 10.81 4.32
N THR A 162 -20.12 11.11 4.45
CA THR A 162 -19.40 11.22 5.72
C THR A 162 -18.80 12.62 5.83
N VAL A 163 -18.85 13.19 7.02
CA VAL A 163 -18.10 14.40 7.38
C VAL A 163 -17.27 14.06 8.62
N GLY A 164 -15.99 14.39 8.58
CA GLY A 164 -15.03 14.13 9.64
C GLY A 164 -14.25 15.37 10.05
N VAL A 165 -13.71 15.32 11.26
CA VAL A 165 -12.80 16.34 11.81
C VAL A 165 -11.65 15.64 12.53
N ILE A 166 -10.45 16.19 12.38
CA ILE A 166 -9.24 15.77 13.09
C ILE A 166 -8.82 16.90 14.02
N ASP A 167 -8.56 16.60 15.28
CA ASP A 167 -8.38 17.63 16.30
C ASP A 167 -7.04 18.38 16.19
N ASN A 168 -6.04 17.84 15.48
CA ASN A 168 -4.77 18.52 15.19
C ASN A 168 -4.76 19.29 13.86
N ALA A 169 -5.76 19.13 12.98
CA ALA A 169 -5.80 19.75 11.65
C ALA A 169 -7.04 20.61 11.42
N THR A 170 -8.26 20.05 11.55
CA THR A 170 -9.50 20.74 11.11
C THR A 170 -9.72 22.05 11.83
N PHE A 171 -9.96 23.14 11.08
CA PHE A 171 -10.09 24.52 11.55
C PHE A 171 -8.85 25.05 12.27
N LYS A 172 -7.68 24.54 11.91
CA LYS A 172 -6.39 25.04 12.36
C LYS A 172 -5.54 25.48 11.19
N ASP A 173 -4.75 26.51 11.43
CA ASP A 173 -3.81 27.04 10.45
C ASP A 173 -2.70 26.03 10.18
N GLY A 174 -2.39 25.89 8.89
CA GLY A 174 -1.27 25.14 8.38
C GLY A 174 -0.82 25.68 7.03
N PRO A 175 0.43 25.43 6.61
CA PRO A 175 0.96 25.91 5.36
C PRO A 175 0.23 25.25 4.19
N MET A 176 -0.27 26.04 3.25
CA MET A 176 -0.96 25.58 2.04
C MET A 176 -0.50 26.39 0.84
N ILE A 177 -0.63 25.83 -0.35
CA ILE A 177 -0.34 26.53 -1.60
C ILE A 177 -1.50 26.39 -2.58
N SER A 178 -1.83 27.48 -3.28
CA SER A 178 -2.86 27.43 -4.32
C SER A 178 -2.37 26.64 -5.54
N GLY A 179 -3.25 25.87 -6.13
CA GLY A 179 -2.95 25.00 -7.27
C GLY A 179 -3.90 25.18 -8.46
N GLY A 180 -4.13 24.11 -9.22
CA GLY A 180 -4.99 24.09 -10.41
C GLY A 180 -6.50 24.06 -10.10
N ASP A 181 -7.33 24.35 -11.11
CA ASP A 181 -8.80 24.38 -10.97
C ASP A 181 -9.41 23.01 -10.66
N THR A 182 -8.69 21.90 -10.94
CA THR A 182 -9.14 20.51 -10.76
C THR A 182 -8.49 19.79 -9.58
N ASP A 183 -7.71 20.49 -8.77
CA ASP A 183 -7.01 19.90 -7.62
C ASP A 183 -7.97 19.20 -6.63
N TRP A 184 -9.16 19.77 -6.42
CA TRP A 184 -10.19 19.17 -5.58
C TRP A 184 -10.68 17.77 -6.05
N LEU A 185 -10.39 17.39 -7.32
CA LEU A 185 -10.64 16.06 -7.87
C LEU A 185 -9.40 15.15 -7.79
N GLY A 186 -8.28 15.66 -7.27
CA GLY A 186 -7.01 14.94 -7.31
C GLY A 186 -6.46 14.77 -8.73
N MET A 187 -6.67 15.75 -9.61
CA MET A 187 -6.24 15.72 -11.01
C MET A 187 -5.54 17.02 -11.38
N ASP A 188 -4.26 16.96 -11.76
CA ASP A 188 -3.58 18.12 -12.32
C ASP A 188 -4.18 18.49 -13.68
N ASP A 189 -4.57 19.76 -13.86
CA ASP A 189 -5.12 20.29 -15.11
C ASP A 189 -4.04 20.80 -16.08
N GLY A 190 -2.79 20.54 -15.74
CA GLY A 190 -1.62 21.04 -16.43
C GLY A 190 -0.97 22.25 -15.76
N TYR A 191 -1.47 22.65 -14.59
CA TYR A 191 -0.89 23.72 -13.77
C TYR A 191 0.55 23.41 -13.36
N ARG A 192 0.86 22.13 -13.08
CA ARG A 192 2.17 21.62 -12.69
C ARG A 192 2.93 20.96 -13.84
N ALA A 193 2.34 20.92 -15.04
CA ALA A 193 2.97 20.26 -16.18
C ALA A 193 4.24 21.00 -16.63
N PRO A 194 5.25 20.27 -17.16
CA PRO A 194 6.41 20.90 -17.79
C PRO A 194 5.99 21.85 -18.90
N SER A 195 6.55 23.08 -18.91
CA SER A 195 6.22 24.07 -19.92
C SER A 195 6.63 23.60 -21.33
N GLN A 196 5.96 24.11 -22.37
CA GLN A 196 6.36 23.77 -23.75
C GLN A 196 7.77 24.25 -24.08
N ALA A 197 8.25 25.34 -23.46
CA ALA A 197 9.63 25.82 -23.60
C ALA A 197 10.63 24.78 -23.06
N LEU A 198 10.36 24.25 -21.85
CA LEU A 198 11.18 23.19 -21.26
C LEU A 198 11.16 21.91 -22.12
N LEU A 199 9.99 21.44 -22.55
CA LEU A 199 9.87 20.24 -23.40
C LEU A 199 10.63 20.39 -24.72
N ASN A 200 10.59 21.58 -25.34
CA ASN A 200 11.32 21.83 -26.58
C ASN A 200 12.85 21.87 -26.36
N ALA A 201 13.31 22.53 -25.30
CA ALA A 201 14.73 22.67 -25.01
C ALA A 201 15.37 21.32 -24.60
N THR A 202 14.58 20.41 -24.03
CA THR A 202 15.02 19.10 -23.56
C THR A 202 14.66 17.95 -24.51
N ALA A 203 14.07 18.26 -25.67
CA ALA A 203 13.73 17.26 -26.69
C ALA A 203 14.97 16.46 -27.12
N ASP A 204 14.75 15.22 -27.58
CA ASP A 204 15.79 14.31 -28.06
C ASP A 204 16.89 14.01 -27.03
N GLY A 205 16.58 14.09 -25.73
CA GLY A 205 17.51 13.84 -24.64
C GLY A 205 18.58 14.94 -24.45
N ASN A 206 18.30 16.15 -24.91
CA ASN A 206 19.18 17.29 -24.69
C ASN A 206 19.22 17.69 -23.22
N GLN A 207 20.42 17.84 -22.65
CA GLN A 207 20.59 18.35 -21.31
C GLN A 207 20.45 19.87 -21.26
N LEU A 208 19.64 20.38 -20.36
CA LEU A 208 19.45 21.82 -20.16
C LEU A 208 20.68 22.43 -19.47
N LYS A 209 21.61 22.94 -20.26
CA LYS A 209 22.82 23.62 -19.79
C LYS A 209 23.22 24.73 -20.74
N LEU A 210 23.85 25.79 -20.18
CA LEU A 210 24.30 26.91 -20.97
C LEU A 210 25.29 26.47 -22.06
N LYS A 211 25.10 26.98 -23.28
CA LYS A 211 25.90 26.66 -24.44
C LYS A 211 27.34 27.06 -24.23
N SER A 212 28.23 26.08 -24.27
CA SER A 212 29.67 26.31 -24.12
C SER A 212 30.21 27.08 -25.31
N ARG A 213 30.94 28.17 -25.03
CA ARG A 213 31.64 28.96 -26.07
C ARG A 213 32.74 28.18 -26.76
N PHE A 214 33.26 27.11 -26.15
CA PHE A 214 34.34 26.30 -26.66
C PHE A 214 33.87 25.08 -27.48
N THR A 215 32.84 24.38 -27.01
CA THR A 215 32.34 23.15 -27.62
C THR A 215 31.12 23.37 -28.50
N GLY A 216 30.41 24.48 -28.33
CA GLY A 216 29.16 24.76 -29.00
C GLY A 216 27.97 23.91 -28.53
N ILE A 217 28.20 23.02 -27.53
CA ILE A 217 27.19 22.15 -26.97
C ILE A 217 26.42 22.85 -25.85
N GLY A 218 25.12 22.66 -25.77
CA GLY A 218 24.19 23.26 -24.80
C GLY A 218 23.20 24.20 -25.46
N VAL A 219 22.37 24.83 -24.65
CA VAL A 219 21.22 25.66 -25.02
C VAL A 219 21.66 27.14 -25.00
N PRO A 220 21.25 27.98 -25.97
CA PRO A 220 21.55 29.42 -25.96
C PRO A 220 21.00 30.11 -24.70
N ALA A 221 21.64 31.19 -24.24
CA ALA A 221 21.22 31.91 -23.03
C ALA A 221 19.79 32.42 -23.12
N GLU A 222 19.40 33.01 -24.25
CA GLU A 222 18.05 33.53 -24.50
C GLU A 222 16.97 32.41 -24.43
N GLU A 223 17.32 31.18 -24.83
CA GLU A 223 16.41 30.03 -24.73
C GLU A 223 16.31 29.51 -23.30
N LEU A 224 17.45 29.51 -22.53
CA LEU A 224 17.45 29.20 -21.09
C LEU A 224 16.66 30.23 -20.28
N GLU A 225 16.76 31.51 -20.61
CA GLU A 225 15.98 32.58 -20.03
C GLU A 225 14.46 32.30 -20.26
N ALA A 226 14.04 32.03 -21.49
CA ALA A 226 12.66 31.71 -21.82
C ALA A 226 12.16 30.43 -21.10
N VAL A 227 13.02 29.43 -20.93
CA VAL A 227 12.68 28.22 -20.12
C VAL A 227 12.54 28.59 -18.65
N GLY A 228 13.48 29.35 -18.08
CA GLY A 228 13.42 29.75 -16.67
C GLY A 228 12.18 30.59 -16.34
N GLU A 229 11.85 31.57 -17.20
CA GLU A 229 10.64 32.39 -17.08
C GLU A 229 9.33 31.62 -17.24
N SER A 230 9.36 30.48 -17.90
CA SER A 230 8.17 29.64 -18.14
C SER A 230 7.77 28.77 -16.97
N PHE A 231 8.59 28.63 -15.93
CA PHE A 231 8.21 27.94 -14.72
C PHE A 231 7.20 28.77 -13.92
N ASN A 232 6.29 28.08 -13.26
CA ASN A 232 5.39 28.70 -12.31
C ASN A 232 6.18 29.34 -11.17
N ASN A 233 6.03 30.67 -10.98
CA ASN A 233 6.74 31.48 -10.00
C ASN A 233 5.94 31.66 -8.71
N GLN A 234 5.37 30.60 -8.17
CA GLN A 234 4.66 30.59 -6.88
C GLN A 234 5.38 29.62 -5.95
N TYR A 235 5.97 30.10 -4.90
CA TYR A 235 6.80 29.32 -3.98
C TYR A 235 6.35 29.43 -2.52
N THR A 236 5.86 30.60 -2.13
CA THR A 236 5.54 30.89 -0.73
C THR A 236 4.20 30.31 -0.32
N PRO A 237 4.15 29.36 0.64
CA PRO A 237 2.91 28.89 1.22
C PRO A 237 2.16 30.03 1.95
N GLU A 238 0.86 29.91 2.05
CA GLU A 238 0.01 30.75 2.87
C GLU A 238 -0.53 29.93 4.03
N GLU A 239 -0.60 30.53 5.21
CA GLU A 239 -1.28 29.93 6.37
C GLU A 239 -2.79 29.99 6.17
N ASP A 240 -3.46 28.83 6.11
CA ASP A 240 -4.92 28.75 5.97
C ASP A 240 -5.50 27.64 6.84
N GLU A 241 -6.79 27.73 7.15
CA GLU A 241 -7.50 26.75 7.98
C GLU A 241 -7.87 25.49 7.18
N ALA A 242 -7.44 24.31 7.62
CA ALA A 242 -7.82 23.04 7.00
C ALA A 242 -9.33 22.79 7.13
N PRO A 243 -10.05 22.49 6.02
CA PRO A 243 -11.48 22.21 6.05
C PRO A 243 -11.78 20.83 6.66
N PRO A 244 -13.04 20.53 7.01
CA PRO A 244 -13.45 19.20 7.43
C PRO A 244 -13.26 18.15 6.33
N ASN A 245 -12.93 16.93 6.72
CA ASN A 245 -12.83 15.77 5.84
C ASN A 245 -14.22 15.39 5.31
N VAL A 246 -14.30 15.02 4.04
CA VAL A 246 -15.55 14.65 3.37
C VAL A 246 -15.35 13.37 2.58
N ASN A 247 -16.29 12.41 2.72
CA ASN A 247 -16.36 11.25 1.84
C ASN A 247 -17.77 11.09 1.30
N ILE A 248 -17.90 10.76 0.02
CA ILE A 248 -19.16 10.50 -0.66
C ILE A 248 -19.00 9.22 -1.46
N SER A 249 -19.88 8.25 -1.20
CA SER A 249 -19.87 6.99 -1.93
C SER A 249 -21.26 6.64 -2.47
N THR A 250 -21.30 5.98 -3.61
CA THR A 250 -22.51 5.41 -4.18
C THR A 250 -22.21 4.09 -4.85
N SER A 251 -23.12 3.12 -4.67
CA SER A 251 -23.03 1.83 -5.36
C SER A 251 -24.42 1.37 -5.78
N PHE A 252 -24.49 0.80 -6.95
CA PHE A 252 -25.75 0.23 -7.46
C PHE A 252 -25.46 -1.05 -8.24
N GLY A 253 -26.45 -1.94 -8.24
CA GLY A 253 -26.40 -3.16 -9.01
C GLY A 253 -27.79 -3.62 -9.43
N ASN A 254 -27.83 -4.44 -10.48
CA ASN A 254 -29.04 -5.03 -10.98
C ASN A 254 -28.71 -6.25 -11.86
N PHE A 255 -29.74 -7.00 -12.23
CA PHE A 255 -29.62 -8.10 -13.17
C PHE A 255 -30.74 -8.07 -14.19
N TYR A 256 -30.54 -8.75 -15.32
CA TYR A 256 -31.53 -8.93 -16.37
C TYR A 256 -31.49 -10.37 -16.84
N ASP A 257 -32.71 -11.02 -16.86
CA ASP A 257 -32.88 -12.32 -17.50
C ASP A 257 -32.87 -12.15 -19.03
N LEU A 258 -31.93 -12.83 -19.70
CA LEU A 258 -31.79 -12.78 -21.16
C LEU A 258 -32.56 -13.93 -21.82
N GLY A 259 -33.86 -13.76 -21.97
CA GLY A 259 -34.75 -14.72 -22.63
C GLY A 259 -35.12 -15.92 -21.78
N SER A 260 -35.58 -17.01 -22.42
CA SER A 260 -36.03 -18.24 -21.74
C SER A 260 -34.93 -19.28 -21.53
N SER A 261 -33.68 -18.96 -21.84
CA SER A 261 -32.55 -19.90 -21.79
C SER A 261 -31.89 -20.01 -20.40
N GLY A 262 -32.31 -19.24 -19.41
CA GLY A 262 -31.67 -19.17 -18.10
C GLY A 262 -30.39 -18.35 -18.09
N MET A 263 -30.10 -17.62 -19.15
CA MET A 263 -28.98 -16.66 -19.18
C MET A 263 -29.35 -15.41 -18.40
N LYS A 264 -28.39 -14.91 -17.59
CA LYS A 264 -28.53 -13.66 -16.84
C LYS A 264 -27.36 -12.73 -17.13
N LEU A 265 -27.67 -11.48 -17.34
CA LEU A 265 -26.68 -10.39 -17.32
C LEU A 265 -26.83 -9.66 -16.00
N ASN A 266 -25.77 -9.60 -15.24
CA ASN A 266 -25.73 -8.89 -13.96
C ASN A 266 -24.62 -7.83 -14.00
N TYR A 267 -24.80 -6.74 -13.28
CA TYR A 267 -23.81 -5.68 -13.18
C TYR A 267 -23.85 -5.01 -11.81
N LEU A 268 -22.68 -4.50 -11.41
CA LEU A 268 -22.48 -3.69 -10.24
C LEU A 268 -21.55 -2.54 -10.62
N ALA A 269 -21.87 -1.35 -10.16
CA ALA A 269 -20.97 -0.20 -10.22
C ALA A 269 -20.90 0.49 -8.86
N SER A 270 -19.73 0.95 -8.48
CA SER A 270 -19.51 1.77 -7.29
C SER A 270 -18.55 2.90 -7.61
N LEU A 271 -18.79 4.03 -6.97
CA LEU A 271 -17.94 5.22 -7.01
C LEU A 271 -17.75 5.70 -5.58
N ASP A 272 -16.53 6.01 -5.22
CA ASP A 272 -16.14 6.60 -3.94
C ASP A 272 -15.24 7.81 -4.19
N TYR A 273 -15.50 8.89 -3.47
CA TYR A 273 -14.69 10.11 -3.45
C TYR A 273 -14.43 10.50 -2.00
N SER A 274 -13.18 10.71 -1.65
CA SER A 274 -12.73 11.21 -0.36
C SER A 274 -11.82 12.42 -0.54
N ASN A 275 -11.95 13.39 0.35
CA ASN A 275 -11.04 14.53 0.48
C ASN A 275 -10.77 14.70 1.98
N SER A 276 -9.52 14.52 2.37
CA SER A 276 -9.08 14.54 3.76
C SER A 276 -7.88 15.47 3.93
N TRP A 277 -7.83 16.13 5.08
CA TRP A 277 -6.80 17.08 5.46
C TRP A 277 -6.16 16.65 6.77
N ASP A 278 -4.85 16.70 6.81
CA ASP A 278 -4.05 16.48 8.02
C ASP A 278 -3.00 17.58 8.16
N THR A 279 -2.67 17.94 9.40
CA THR A 279 -1.61 18.90 9.70
C THR A 279 -0.74 18.32 10.80
N ASN A 280 0.49 18.03 10.47
CA ASN A 280 1.44 17.39 11.36
C ASN A 280 2.53 18.38 11.78
N ARG A 281 2.84 18.36 13.09
CA ARG A 281 4.02 19.03 13.65
C ARG A 281 4.97 17.93 14.12
N ILE A 282 6.14 17.86 13.48
CA ILE A 282 7.09 16.76 13.65
C ILE A 282 8.40 17.34 14.20
N GLU A 283 8.82 16.86 15.36
CA GLU A 283 10.16 17.08 15.89
C GLU A 283 11.09 16.04 15.27
N ARG A 284 12.13 16.48 14.55
CA ARG A 284 13.10 15.56 13.93
C ARG A 284 14.52 15.92 14.33
N ASN A 285 15.22 14.95 14.94
CA ASN A 285 16.61 15.09 15.32
C ASN A 285 17.46 13.99 14.70
N THR A 286 18.63 14.37 14.21
CA THR A 286 19.63 13.41 13.73
C THR A 286 20.83 13.42 14.65
N TYR A 287 21.36 12.25 14.97
CA TYR A 287 22.50 12.09 15.87
C TYR A 287 23.63 11.33 15.20
N VAL A 288 24.85 11.69 15.56
CA VAL A 288 26.08 10.99 15.14
C VAL A 288 26.87 10.52 16.34
N PRO A 289 27.63 9.42 16.22
CA PRO A 289 28.52 8.97 17.28
C PRO A 289 29.58 10.04 17.64
N GLY A 290 29.55 10.47 18.90
CA GLY A 290 30.49 11.41 19.47
C GLY A 290 31.42 10.76 20.49
N SER A 291 32.31 11.55 21.09
CA SER A 291 33.30 11.03 22.03
C SER A 291 32.76 10.59 23.40
N GLN A 292 31.54 11.02 23.74
CA GLN A 292 30.86 10.70 25.02
C GLN A 292 29.46 10.16 24.86
N GLY A 293 29.07 9.74 23.65
CA GLY A 293 27.73 9.27 23.30
C GLY A 293 27.32 9.76 21.92
N LEU A 294 26.04 10.08 21.77
CA LEU A 294 25.52 10.65 20.53
C LEU A 294 25.55 12.19 20.62
N ASP A 295 26.12 12.83 19.61
CA ASP A 295 26.11 14.28 19.44
C ASP A 295 25.01 14.64 18.43
N ILE A 296 24.28 15.73 18.65
CA ILE A 296 23.25 16.20 17.74
C ILE A 296 23.88 16.73 16.46
N GLN A 297 23.37 16.34 15.31
CA GLN A 297 23.78 16.79 13.99
C GLN A 297 22.76 17.75 13.38
N GLU A 298 21.49 17.45 13.58
CA GLU A 298 20.36 18.23 13.11
C GLU A 298 19.28 18.29 14.20
N ASP A 299 18.68 19.45 14.36
CA ASP A 299 17.54 19.74 15.25
C ASP A 299 16.52 20.51 14.42
N LEU A 300 15.46 19.83 13.97
CA LEU A 300 14.54 20.34 12.98
C LEU A 300 13.09 20.19 13.45
N ASP A 301 12.33 21.26 13.29
CA ASP A 301 10.88 21.30 13.46
C ASP A 301 10.21 21.34 12.09
N PHE A 302 9.29 20.42 11.83
CA PHE A 302 8.49 20.36 10.62
C PHE A 302 7.06 20.76 10.92
N VAL A 303 6.52 21.62 10.10
CA VAL A 303 5.08 21.88 10.03
C VAL A 303 4.62 21.48 8.64
N GLY A 304 3.73 20.50 8.55
CA GLY A 304 3.28 19.98 7.27
C GLY A 304 1.77 19.90 7.18
N THR A 305 1.21 20.35 6.07
CA THR A 305 -0.19 20.13 5.72
C THR A 305 -0.26 19.19 4.51
N GLU A 306 -1.11 18.18 4.62
CA GLU A 306 -1.38 17.23 3.56
C GLU A 306 -2.87 17.23 3.25
N ASN A 307 -3.22 17.41 1.96
CA ASN A 307 -4.54 17.16 1.43
C ASN A 307 -4.51 15.89 0.60
N SER A 308 -5.18 14.84 1.07
CA SER A 308 -5.30 13.57 0.34
C SER A 308 -6.67 13.46 -0.31
N ILE A 309 -6.68 13.29 -1.63
CA ILE A 309 -7.89 13.13 -2.43
C ILE A 309 -7.91 11.72 -3.03
N ASP A 310 -8.90 10.92 -2.63
CA ASP A 310 -9.08 9.57 -3.15
C ASP A 310 -10.28 9.51 -4.08
N LEU A 311 -10.09 8.84 -5.20
CA LEU A 311 -11.16 8.58 -6.16
C LEU A 311 -11.09 7.11 -6.59
N SER A 312 -12.13 6.34 -6.28
CA SER A 312 -12.19 4.96 -6.68
C SER A 312 -13.48 4.62 -7.42
N ALA A 313 -13.36 3.74 -8.41
CA ALA A 313 -14.51 3.25 -9.16
C ALA A 313 -14.34 1.75 -9.44
N ILE A 314 -15.43 1.01 -9.39
CA ILE A 314 -15.52 -0.36 -9.85
C ILE A 314 -16.71 -0.53 -10.78
N LEU A 315 -16.51 -1.26 -11.86
CA LEU A 315 -17.55 -1.78 -12.73
C LEU A 315 -17.35 -3.30 -12.87
N SER A 316 -18.30 -4.08 -12.38
CA SER A 316 -18.32 -5.53 -12.55
C SER A 316 -19.55 -5.91 -13.38
N THR A 317 -19.31 -6.64 -14.46
CA THR A 317 -20.39 -7.15 -15.36
C THR A 317 -20.20 -8.64 -15.53
N GLY A 318 -21.21 -9.42 -15.11
CA GLY A 318 -21.24 -10.88 -15.21
C GLY A 318 -22.28 -11.35 -16.22
N LEU A 319 -21.91 -12.37 -17.00
CA LEU A 319 -22.80 -13.09 -17.90
C LEU A 319 -22.89 -14.54 -17.42
N ASP A 320 -23.98 -14.89 -16.75
CA ASP A 320 -24.30 -16.26 -16.41
C ASP A 320 -24.91 -16.92 -17.64
N LEU A 321 -24.16 -17.79 -18.30
CA LEU A 321 -24.62 -18.54 -19.47
C LEU A 321 -25.65 -19.62 -19.07
N ASN A 322 -25.50 -20.15 -17.90
CA ASN A 322 -26.39 -21.08 -17.19
C ASN A 322 -25.89 -21.23 -15.75
N GLU A 323 -26.54 -22.06 -14.92
CA GLU A 323 -26.19 -22.30 -13.52
C GLU A 323 -24.74 -22.77 -13.28
N ASN A 324 -24.07 -23.30 -14.30
CA ASN A 324 -22.74 -23.90 -14.20
C ASN A 324 -21.65 -23.10 -14.94
N ASN A 325 -21.99 -22.06 -15.65
CA ASN A 325 -21.04 -21.34 -16.50
C ASN A 325 -21.24 -19.83 -16.39
N ASN A 326 -20.21 -19.16 -15.92
CA ASN A 326 -20.17 -17.71 -15.73
C ASN A 326 -18.94 -17.11 -16.40
N VAL A 327 -19.09 -15.94 -16.96
CA VAL A 327 -17.98 -15.09 -17.41
C VAL A 327 -18.17 -13.68 -16.86
N ARG A 328 -17.13 -13.09 -16.32
CA ARG A 328 -17.17 -11.78 -15.66
C ARG A 328 -16.06 -10.87 -16.15
N LEU A 329 -16.41 -9.63 -16.43
CA LEU A 329 -15.49 -8.52 -16.63
C LEU A 329 -15.55 -7.63 -15.40
N THR A 330 -14.39 -7.36 -14.79
CA THR A 330 -14.25 -6.42 -13.67
C THR A 330 -13.22 -5.36 -14.03
N SER A 331 -13.61 -4.10 -13.99
CA SER A 331 -12.71 -2.95 -14.15
C SER A 331 -12.69 -2.16 -12.84
N VAL A 332 -11.51 -1.88 -12.35
CA VAL A 332 -11.27 -1.11 -11.12
C VAL A 332 -10.34 0.05 -11.45
N ILE A 333 -10.69 1.24 -10.97
CA ILE A 333 -9.85 2.43 -11.01
C ILE A 333 -9.69 2.90 -9.57
N LEU A 334 -8.46 3.02 -9.14
CA LEU A 334 -8.09 3.57 -7.83
C LEU A 334 -7.14 4.73 -8.09
N ARG A 335 -7.44 5.89 -7.54
CA ARG A 335 -6.59 7.07 -7.63
C ARG A 335 -6.49 7.71 -6.26
N GLN A 336 -5.28 8.00 -5.85
CA GLN A 336 -4.96 8.79 -4.67
C GLN A 336 -4.02 9.91 -5.09
N THR A 337 -4.33 11.10 -4.65
CA THR A 337 -3.50 12.29 -4.86
C THR A 337 -3.22 12.94 -3.54
N ASP A 338 -1.94 13.15 -3.26
CA ASP A 338 -1.48 13.86 -2.08
C ASP A 338 -0.89 15.21 -2.51
N ASP A 339 -1.47 16.30 -2.00
CA ASP A 339 -0.92 17.65 -2.08
C ASP A 339 -0.32 18.01 -0.72
N ARG A 340 1.01 18.19 -0.67
CA ARG A 340 1.78 18.36 0.57
C ARG A 340 2.60 19.62 0.54
N VAL A 341 2.55 20.32 1.64
CA VAL A 341 3.40 21.46 1.93
C VAL A 341 4.11 21.21 3.25
N PHE A 342 5.45 21.25 3.24
CA PHE A 342 6.26 21.19 4.45
C PHE A 342 7.09 22.43 4.60
N GLU A 343 7.05 23.05 5.77
CA GLU A 343 7.99 24.05 6.24
C GLU A 343 8.86 23.44 7.33
N ILE A 344 10.15 23.59 7.21
CA ILE A 344 11.15 22.94 8.05
C ILE A 344 12.10 24.01 8.57
N ASP A 345 12.07 24.22 9.86
CA ASP A 345 12.94 25.18 10.54
C ASP A 345 13.89 24.49 11.49
N GLY A 346 15.08 25.03 11.70
CA GLY A 346 15.97 24.50 12.72
C GLY A 346 17.45 24.72 12.48
N GLU A 347 18.25 23.86 13.08
CA GLU A 347 19.72 23.96 13.08
C GLU A 347 20.34 22.69 12.50
N THR A 348 21.35 22.88 11.65
CA THR A 348 22.23 21.82 11.19
C THR A 348 23.67 22.23 11.42
N LEU A 349 24.61 21.27 11.32
CA LEU A 349 26.03 21.58 11.43
C LEU A 349 26.50 22.64 10.43
N ASP A 350 25.88 22.73 9.26
CA ASP A 350 26.24 23.64 8.17
C ASP A 350 25.44 24.95 8.20
N ALA A 351 24.27 24.97 8.85
CA ALA A 351 23.39 26.11 8.89
C ALA A 351 22.72 26.20 10.28
N PRO A 352 23.14 27.18 11.11
CA PRO A 352 22.57 27.35 12.45
C PRO A 352 21.17 28.02 12.45
N ASP A 353 20.66 28.38 11.30
CA ASP A 353 19.35 29.01 11.09
C ASP A 353 18.88 28.59 9.69
N LEU A 354 18.36 27.37 9.62
CA LEU A 354 17.89 26.74 8.40
C LEU A 354 16.38 26.93 8.26
N GLU A 355 15.93 27.40 7.10
CA GLU A 355 14.55 27.38 6.69
C GLU A 355 14.46 26.63 5.36
N THR A 356 13.62 25.60 5.28
CA THR A 356 13.41 24.82 4.05
C THR A 356 11.92 24.67 3.79
N THR A 357 11.51 24.78 2.55
CA THR A 357 10.12 24.50 2.13
C THR A 357 10.13 23.43 1.05
N GLU A 358 9.21 22.49 1.17
CA GLU A 358 8.95 21.46 0.20
C GLU A 358 7.47 21.48 -0.21
N LEU A 359 7.24 21.54 -1.53
CA LEU A 359 5.91 21.52 -2.15
C LEU A 359 5.83 20.27 -3.01
N GLN A 360 4.88 19.40 -2.72
CA GLN A 360 4.71 18.14 -3.42
C GLN A 360 3.27 17.94 -3.87
N TRP A 361 3.10 17.51 -5.10
CA TRP A 361 1.87 16.95 -5.64
C TRP A 361 2.18 15.57 -6.19
N VAL A 362 1.53 14.55 -5.65
CA VAL A 362 1.80 13.15 -6.05
C VAL A 362 0.50 12.46 -6.40
N GLU A 363 0.34 12.08 -7.66
CA GLU A 363 -0.77 11.28 -8.15
C GLU A 363 -0.37 9.82 -8.24
N ARG A 364 -1.16 8.92 -7.66
CA ARG A 364 -1.04 7.46 -7.78
C ARG A 364 -2.31 6.92 -8.41
N GLU A 365 -2.20 6.12 -9.43
CA GLU A 365 -3.37 5.52 -10.07
C GLU A 365 -3.13 4.02 -10.33
N ILE A 366 -4.14 3.21 -10.10
CA ILE A 366 -4.18 1.80 -10.51
C ILE A 366 -5.43 1.58 -11.35
N VAL A 367 -5.23 1.12 -12.58
CA VAL A 367 -6.30 0.70 -13.48
C VAL A 367 -6.18 -0.80 -13.70
N SER A 368 -7.16 -1.57 -13.25
CA SER A 368 -7.19 -3.02 -13.38
C SER A 368 -8.37 -3.45 -14.23
N ASN A 369 -8.12 -4.19 -15.31
CA ASN A 369 -9.13 -4.81 -16.13
C ASN A 369 -8.95 -6.33 -16.10
N GLN A 370 -9.98 -7.05 -15.65
CA GLN A 370 -9.90 -8.49 -15.46
C GLN A 370 -11.09 -9.18 -16.12
N LEU A 371 -10.79 -10.22 -16.91
CA LEU A 371 -11.77 -11.12 -17.48
C LEU A 371 -11.59 -12.50 -16.85
N GLN A 372 -12.66 -13.03 -16.26
CA GLN A 372 -12.66 -14.29 -15.53
C GLN A 372 -13.76 -15.20 -16.03
N GLY A 373 -13.56 -16.50 -15.97
CA GLY A 373 -14.59 -17.47 -16.25
C GLY A 373 -14.53 -18.65 -15.30
N ASP A 374 -15.73 -19.04 -14.82
CA ASP A 374 -15.93 -20.17 -13.94
C ASP A 374 -16.85 -21.17 -14.61
N HIS A 375 -16.38 -22.40 -14.79
CA HIS A 375 -17.12 -23.44 -15.50
C HIS A 375 -17.14 -24.73 -14.71
N TYR A 376 -18.33 -25.30 -14.48
CA TYR A 376 -18.52 -26.55 -13.77
C TYR A 376 -19.11 -27.61 -14.67
N PHE A 377 -18.46 -28.76 -14.74
CA PHE A 377 -18.84 -29.90 -15.58
C PHE A 377 -19.14 -31.14 -14.71
N PRO A 378 -20.38 -31.32 -14.23
CA PRO A 378 -20.71 -32.41 -13.30
C PRO A 378 -20.44 -33.79 -13.88
N ALA A 379 -20.60 -33.97 -15.19
CA ALA A 379 -20.41 -35.27 -15.87
C ALA A 379 -18.92 -35.67 -16.03
N LEU A 380 -17.98 -34.77 -15.76
CA LEU A 380 -16.53 -35.00 -15.89
C LEU A 380 -15.83 -35.07 -14.53
N ASN A 381 -16.31 -35.88 -13.61
CA ASN A 381 -15.85 -35.97 -12.23
C ASN A 381 -15.88 -34.60 -11.53
N GLU A 382 -16.99 -33.89 -11.68
CA GLU A 382 -17.18 -32.57 -11.08
C GLU A 382 -16.05 -31.58 -11.44
N LEU A 383 -15.58 -31.64 -12.69
CA LEU A 383 -14.52 -30.76 -13.18
C LEU A 383 -14.94 -29.31 -13.06
N VAL A 384 -14.16 -28.53 -12.32
CA VAL A 384 -14.20 -27.07 -12.28
C VAL A 384 -13.04 -26.53 -13.09
N VAL A 385 -13.31 -25.59 -13.97
CA VAL A 385 -12.33 -24.84 -14.76
C VAL A 385 -12.48 -23.37 -14.42
N ASN A 386 -11.47 -22.81 -13.79
CA ASN A 386 -11.38 -21.37 -13.54
C ASN A 386 -10.27 -20.81 -14.41
N TRP A 387 -10.53 -19.71 -15.08
CA TRP A 387 -9.52 -18.99 -15.83
C TRP A 387 -9.65 -17.50 -15.59
N ARG A 388 -8.50 -16.81 -15.68
CA ARG A 388 -8.43 -15.36 -15.55
C ARG A 388 -7.43 -14.79 -16.53
N TYR A 389 -7.75 -13.64 -17.04
CA TYR A 389 -6.85 -12.75 -17.75
C TYR A 389 -6.94 -11.38 -17.10
N SER A 390 -5.81 -10.78 -16.78
CA SER A 390 -5.72 -9.45 -16.19
C SER A 390 -4.75 -8.58 -16.96
N ASP A 391 -5.09 -7.30 -17.07
CA ASP A 391 -4.28 -6.22 -17.61
C ASP A 391 -4.37 -5.07 -16.59
N ILE A 392 -3.25 -4.76 -15.93
CA ILE A 392 -3.21 -3.83 -14.80
C ILE A 392 -2.06 -2.85 -15.02
N THR A 393 -2.38 -1.57 -14.94
CA THR A 393 -1.40 -0.48 -14.98
C THR A 393 -1.42 0.26 -13.64
N ALA A 394 -0.25 0.48 -13.07
CA ALA A 394 -0.05 1.37 -11.93
C ALA A 394 0.85 2.52 -12.35
N THR A 395 0.44 3.75 -12.07
CA THR A 395 1.22 4.96 -12.38
C THR A 395 1.44 5.79 -11.12
N ARG A 396 2.56 6.49 -11.09
CA ARG A 396 2.85 7.56 -10.15
C ARG A 396 3.43 8.74 -10.91
N GLU A 397 2.75 9.88 -10.78
CA GLU A 397 3.21 11.14 -11.35
C GLU A 397 3.44 12.13 -10.20
N ALA A 398 4.63 12.74 -10.13
CA ALA A 398 4.92 13.82 -9.20
C ALA A 398 5.45 15.03 -9.99
N PRO A 399 4.54 15.79 -10.61
CA PRO A 399 4.90 16.94 -11.42
C PRO A 399 5.27 18.11 -10.53
N ASP A 400 6.41 18.75 -10.85
CA ASP A 400 6.86 20.01 -10.28
C ASP A 400 6.98 20.02 -8.76
N THR A 401 7.52 18.93 -8.19
CA THR A 401 7.96 18.94 -6.78
C THR A 401 9.01 20.03 -6.59
N ARG A 402 8.81 20.92 -5.63
CA ARG A 402 9.68 22.07 -5.37
C ARG A 402 10.31 21.95 -4.00
N PHE A 403 11.60 22.16 -3.96
CA PHE A 403 12.41 22.23 -2.75
C PHE A 403 13.25 23.49 -2.79
N TYR A 404 13.24 24.30 -1.72
CA TYR A 404 14.08 25.46 -1.61
C TYR A 404 14.49 25.75 -0.16
N ARG A 405 15.62 26.43 -0.02
CA ARG A 405 16.31 26.62 1.25
C ARG A 405 16.82 28.02 1.43
N TYR A 406 16.65 28.55 2.64
CA TYR A 406 17.29 29.74 3.16
C TYR A 406 18.23 29.35 4.31
N ASP A 407 19.40 30.03 4.37
CA ASP A 407 20.36 29.86 5.44
C ASP A 407 20.53 31.23 6.13
N GLY A 408 20.01 31.40 7.36
CA GLY A 408 20.01 32.69 8.07
C GLY A 408 19.17 33.75 7.36
N GLY A 409 18.04 33.37 6.76
CA GLY A 409 17.16 34.24 5.97
C GLY A 409 17.70 34.60 4.60
N GLU A 410 18.91 34.12 4.18
CA GLU A 410 19.48 34.33 2.85
C GLU A 410 19.23 33.12 1.97
N PHE A 411 18.65 33.31 0.77
CA PHE A 411 18.44 32.25 -0.19
C PHE A 411 19.74 31.53 -0.55
N SER A 412 19.72 30.21 -0.39
CA SER A 412 20.95 29.43 -0.46
C SER A 412 21.48 29.28 -1.89
N SER A 413 22.76 29.59 -2.06
CA SER A 413 23.48 29.39 -3.33
C SER A 413 23.94 27.95 -3.57
N ARG A 414 23.64 27.03 -2.67
CA ARG A 414 23.98 25.60 -2.81
C ARG A 414 23.28 25.01 -4.03
N VAL A 415 23.91 23.98 -4.60
CA VAL A 415 23.37 23.31 -5.80
C VAL A 415 22.02 22.63 -5.50
N ASP A 416 21.88 22.14 -4.28
CA ASP A 416 20.72 21.52 -3.70
C ASP A 416 19.79 22.52 -2.98
N GLY A 417 20.14 23.80 -2.94
CA GLY A 417 19.36 24.86 -2.27
C GLY A 417 18.09 25.27 -3.01
N ASN A 418 17.94 24.89 -4.25
CA ASN A 418 16.70 25.02 -5.00
C ASN A 418 16.59 23.90 -6.05
N MET A 419 15.47 23.21 -6.09
CA MET A 419 15.25 22.11 -7.01
C MET A 419 13.79 22.05 -7.39
N ARG A 420 13.53 21.76 -8.65
CA ARG A 420 12.21 21.35 -9.16
C ARG A 420 12.37 20.00 -9.83
N SER A 421 11.57 19.02 -9.46
CA SER A 421 11.59 17.70 -10.06
C SER A 421 10.28 17.32 -10.72
N PHE A 422 10.39 16.51 -11.76
CA PHE A 422 9.29 15.89 -12.47
C PHE A 422 9.57 14.40 -12.48
N ASP A 423 8.76 13.66 -11.74
CA ASP A 423 8.95 12.23 -11.54
C ASP A 423 7.78 11.49 -12.19
N ASP A 424 8.09 10.47 -12.99
CA ASP A 424 7.13 9.62 -13.69
C ASP A 424 7.51 8.16 -13.48
N LEU A 425 6.54 7.34 -13.09
CA LEU A 425 6.68 5.90 -12.96
C LEU A 425 5.43 5.23 -13.53
N GLU A 426 5.64 4.28 -14.43
CA GLU A 426 4.61 3.40 -14.98
C GLU A 426 5.01 1.94 -14.77
N ASP A 427 4.12 1.16 -14.18
CA ASP A 427 4.30 -0.27 -13.89
C ASP A 427 3.12 -1.06 -14.47
N ASN A 428 3.36 -1.80 -15.55
CA ASN A 428 2.36 -2.58 -16.28
C ASN A 428 2.50 -4.06 -15.96
N ALA A 429 1.38 -4.74 -15.70
CA ALA A 429 1.35 -6.17 -15.44
C ALA A 429 0.23 -6.85 -16.23
N THR A 430 0.58 -7.91 -16.97
CA THR A 430 -0.38 -8.80 -17.61
C THR A 430 -0.27 -10.20 -17.04
N GLU A 431 -1.38 -10.86 -16.80
CA GLU A 431 -1.40 -12.22 -16.27
C GLU A 431 -2.49 -13.07 -16.91
N LEU A 432 -2.14 -14.31 -17.25
CA LEU A 432 -3.06 -15.36 -17.65
C LEU A 432 -2.96 -16.52 -16.64
N GLY A 433 -4.06 -16.90 -16.02
CA GLY A 433 -4.15 -18.04 -15.11
C GLY A 433 -5.22 -19.02 -15.53
N VAL A 434 -4.97 -20.31 -15.34
CA VAL A 434 -5.94 -21.40 -15.54
C VAL A 434 -5.79 -22.42 -14.44
N ASP A 435 -6.91 -22.76 -13.79
CA ASP A 435 -7.01 -23.76 -12.72
C ASP A 435 -8.02 -24.85 -13.09
N LEU A 436 -7.65 -26.11 -12.89
CA LEU A 436 -8.47 -27.29 -13.12
C LEU A 436 -8.59 -28.05 -11.80
N THR A 437 -9.82 -28.25 -11.33
CA THR A 437 -10.08 -29.06 -10.12
C THR A 437 -11.06 -30.17 -10.46
N MET A 438 -10.78 -31.39 -9.98
CA MET A 438 -11.66 -32.53 -10.14
C MET A 438 -11.94 -33.19 -8.80
N VAL A 439 -13.03 -33.96 -8.70
CA VAL A 439 -13.39 -34.68 -7.48
C VAL A 439 -13.51 -36.17 -7.80
N PHE A 440 -12.84 -36.97 -7.00
CA PHE A 440 -12.91 -38.43 -7.08
C PHE A 440 -13.31 -39.01 -5.72
N TYR A 441 -14.17 -40.03 -5.73
CA TYR A 441 -14.61 -40.73 -4.53
C TYR A 441 -13.84 -42.03 -4.39
N GLY A 442 -13.12 -42.16 -3.29
CA GLY A 442 -12.25 -43.30 -3.02
C GLY A 442 -12.78 -44.24 -1.92
N PRO A 443 -11.98 -45.29 -1.56
CA PRO A 443 -12.34 -46.16 -0.43
C PRO A 443 -12.30 -45.41 0.91
N MET A 444 -12.93 -45.99 1.95
CA MET A 444 -12.99 -45.40 3.30
C MET A 444 -13.66 -44.00 3.36
N ASN A 445 -14.70 -43.77 2.55
CA ASN A 445 -15.34 -42.48 2.43
C ASN A 445 -14.36 -41.35 2.09
N SER A 446 -13.30 -41.66 1.36
CA SER A 446 -12.34 -40.59 1.00
C SER A 446 -12.81 -39.84 -0.23
N ILE A 447 -12.57 -38.52 -0.18
CA ILE A 447 -12.70 -37.61 -1.32
C ILE A 447 -11.29 -37.23 -1.71
N ILE A 448 -10.97 -37.34 -2.99
CA ILE A 448 -9.66 -37.04 -3.55
C ILE A 448 -9.86 -35.89 -4.54
N THR A 449 -9.25 -34.76 -4.27
CA THR A 449 -9.40 -33.54 -5.06
C THR A 449 -8.07 -33.10 -5.65
N PRO A 450 -7.69 -33.61 -6.85
CA PRO A 450 -6.54 -33.05 -7.58
C PRO A 450 -6.88 -31.66 -8.12
N LYS A 451 -5.89 -30.77 -8.03
CA LYS A 451 -5.90 -29.44 -8.63
C LYS A 451 -4.62 -29.25 -9.42
N LEU A 452 -4.75 -28.77 -10.65
CA LEU A 452 -3.65 -28.42 -11.55
C LEU A 452 -3.83 -26.99 -12.01
N GLY A 453 -2.75 -26.25 -12.18
CA GLY A 453 -2.85 -24.92 -12.73
C GLY A 453 -1.60 -24.45 -13.45
N TYR A 454 -1.82 -23.43 -14.25
CA TYR A 454 -0.81 -22.71 -15.01
C TYR A 454 -1.01 -21.21 -14.85
N VAL A 455 0.10 -20.50 -14.69
CA VAL A 455 0.12 -19.03 -14.64
C VAL A 455 1.27 -18.53 -15.52
N SER A 456 0.98 -17.56 -16.35
CA SER A 456 1.98 -16.77 -17.10
C SER A 456 1.76 -15.31 -16.78
N SER A 457 2.79 -14.61 -16.34
CA SER A 457 2.75 -13.20 -15.97
C SER A 457 3.96 -12.47 -16.55
N GLU A 458 3.71 -11.28 -17.08
CA GLU A 458 4.73 -10.33 -17.55
C GLU A 458 4.51 -9.00 -16.82
N LYS A 459 5.60 -8.37 -16.41
CA LYS A 459 5.57 -7.07 -15.76
C LYS A 459 6.68 -6.19 -16.30
N GLU A 460 6.36 -4.93 -16.61
CA GLU A 460 7.30 -3.93 -17.13
C GLU A 460 7.15 -2.64 -16.32
N ARG A 461 8.28 -2.06 -15.93
CA ARG A 461 8.33 -0.80 -15.20
C ARG A 461 9.29 0.16 -15.88
N ASP A 462 8.82 1.38 -16.11
CA ASP A 462 9.60 2.53 -16.53
C ASP A 462 9.57 3.60 -15.44
N SER A 463 10.72 4.20 -15.13
CA SER A 463 10.84 5.28 -14.15
C SER A 463 11.84 6.32 -14.65
N GLU A 464 11.38 7.56 -14.70
CA GLU A 464 12.18 8.72 -15.10
C GLU A 464 12.02 9.84 -14.08
N ILE A 465 13.14 10.44 -13.67
CA ILE A 465 13.17 11.62 -12.82
C ILE A 465 14.01 12.68 -13.51
N ARG A 466 13.44 13.87 -13.69
CA ARG A 466 14.15 15.04 -14.22
C ARG A 466 14.19 16.16 -13.19
N ARG A 467 15.38 16.71 -12.95
CA ARG A 467 15.62 17.73 -11.94
C ARG A 467 16.18 18.99 -12.57
N PHE A 468 15.64 20.12 -12.14
CA PHE A 468 16.05 21.45 -12.61
C PHE A 468 16.27 22.36 -11.40
N GLY A 469 17.12 23.38 -11.56
CA GLY A 469 17.34 24.39 -10.55
C GLY A 469 18.00 25.63 -11.14
N PHE A 470 17.95 26.73 -10.40
CA PHE A 470 18.56 27.99 -10.82
C PHE A 470 19.98 28.09 -10.28
N ALA A 471 20.93 28.28 -11.18
CA ALA A 471 22.31 28.57 -10.83
C ALA A 471 22.53 30.09 -10.70
N PHE A 472 23.26 30.49 -9.68
CA PHE A 472 23.64 31.88 -9.47
C PHE A 472 24.72 32.26 -10.51
N SER A 473 24.44 33.30 -11.29
CA SER A 473 25.33 33.78 -12.34
C SER A 473 25.41 35.31 -12.32
N GLY A 474 26.58 35.86 -12.27
CA GLY A 474 26.83 37.31 -12.36
C GLY A 474 26.37 38.15 -11.16
N ALA A 475 26.18 39.45 -11.39
CA ALA A 475 26.02 40.45 -10.34
C ALA A 475 24.65 40.50 -9.70
N ILE A 476 23.57 40.19 -10.46
CA ILE A 476 22.19 40.20 -9.96
C ILE A 476 21.99 39.08 -8.93
N ALA A 477 22.44 37.87 -9.25
CA ALA A 477 22.32 36.72 -8.35
C ALA A 477 23.22 36.80 -7.08
N ASN A 478 24.18 37.71 -7.06
CA ASN A 478 25.03 37.97 -5.89
C ASN A 478 24.68 39.27 -5.16
N ASN A 479 23.47 39.81 -5.39
CA ASN A 479 22.94 40.95 -4.66
C ASN A 479 22.32 40.52 -3.33
N ASN A 480 22.99 40.74 -2.23
CA ASN A 480 22.56 40.34 -0.90
C ASN A 480 21.14 40.88 -0.54
N GLU A 481 20.78 42.08 -0.98
CA GLU A 481 19.43 42.62 -0.70
C GLU A 481 18.34 41.80 -1.39
N LEU A 482 18.63 41.26 -2.57
CA LEU A 482 17.72 40.40 -3.34
C LEU A 482 17.53 39.03 -2.68
N LEU A 483 18.65 38.45 -2.18
CA LEU A 483 18.65 37.11 -1.63
C LEU A 483 17.86 36.96 -0.30
N PHE A 484 17.51 38.06 0.36
CA PHE A 484 16.63 38.07 1.53
C PHE A 484 15.15 38.32 1.18
N LYS A 485 14.81 38.22 -0.09
CA LYS A 485 13.43 38.39 -0.57
C LYS A 485 12.73 37.04 -0.76
N PRO A 486 11.37 37.02 -0.81
CA PRO A 486 10.63 35.84 -1.28
C PRO A 486 11.09 35.40 -2.67
N LEU A 487 10.99 34.10 -2.94
CA LEU A 487 11.44 33.51 -4.21
C LEU A 487 10.73 34.11 -5.43
N GLU A 488 9.49 34.55 -5.30
CA GLU A 488 8.73 35.20 -6.36
C GLU A 488 9.38 36.51 -6.81
N GLU A 489 10.04 37.22 -5.89
CA GLU A 489 10.83 38.43 -6.21
C GLU A 489 12.23 38.06 -6.70
N ILE A 490 12.86 37.02 -6.13
CA ILE A 490 14.19 36.54 -6.55
C ILE A 490 14.15 36.04 -7.98
N PHE A 491 13.14 35.20 -8.30
CA PHE A 491 12.94 34.63 -9.65
C PHE A 491 11.95 35.43 -10.49
N ALA A 492 11.88 36.76 -10.25
CA ALA A 492 11.17 37.64 -11.17
C ALA A 492 11.83 37.58 -12.57
N PRO A 493 11.07 37.74 -13.66
CA PRO A 493 11.59 37.61 -15.02
C PRO A 493 12.86 38.45 -15.31
N GLU A 494 12.91 39.66 -14.78
CA GLU A 494 14.09 40.53 -14.91
C GLU A 494 15.39 40.01 -14.28
N ASN A 495 15.30 39.06 -13.37
CA ASN A 495 16.42 38.43 -12.66
C ASN A 495 16.84 37.09 -13.31
N ILE A 496 15.99 36.51 -14.17
CA ILE A 496 16.28 35.25 -14.88
C ILE A 496 17.04 35.59 -16.18
N THR A 497 18.33 35.84 -16.02
CA THR A 497 19.21 36.26 -17.10
C THR A 497 20.62 35.64 -16.98
N GLU A 498 21.47 35.78 -18.02
CA GLU A 498 22.87 35.31 -17.95
C GLU A 498 23.65 36.00 -16.81
N ASP A 499 23.26 37.23 -16.37
CA ASP A 499 23.88 38.00 -15.26
C ASP A 499 23.14 37.82 -13.93
N GLY A 500 22.11 37.00 -13.90
CA GLY A 500 21.26 36.72 -12.74
C GLY A 500 21.15 35.24 -12.40
N PHE A 501 19.94 34.68 -12.50
CA PHE A 501 19.69 33.26 -12.26
C PHE A 501 19.49 32.55 -13.57
N VAL A 502 20.25 31.46 -13.78
CA VAL A 502 20.21 30.66 -15.01
C VAL A 502 19.69 29.28 -14.69
N ILE A 503 18.59 28.90 -15.35
CA ILE A 503 18.06 27.55 -15.21
C ILE A 503 19.04 26.51 -15.76
N ARG A 504 19.22 25.41 -15.04
CA ARG A 504 20.03 24.29 -15.45
C ARG A 504 19.41 22.97 -15.01
N GLU A 505 19.80 21.94 -15.69
CA GLU A 505 19.41 20.59 -15.34
C GLU A 505 20.35 19.98 -14.31
N LEU A 506 19.74 19.43 -13.24
CA LEU A 506 20.40 18.75 -12.13
C LEU A 506 20.20 17.23 -12.19
N THR A 507 19.53 16.74 -13.22
CA THR A 507 19.27 15.30 -13.44
C THR A 507 20.57 14.52 -13.44
N ARG A 508 20.64 13.48 -12.65
CA ARG A 508 21.81 12.60 -12.52
C ARG A 508 21.79 11.51 -13.59
N PRO A 509 22.96 10.98 -14.00
CA PRO A 509 23.05 9.89 -14.95
C PRO A 509 22.31 8.61 -14.55
N THR A 510 21.91 8.49 -13.30
CA THR A 510 21.27 7.30 -12.73
C THR A 510 19.83 7.54 -12.30
N ASP A 511 19.22 8.68 -12.65
CA ASP A 511 17.88 9.02 -12.21
C ASP A 511 16.77 8.23 -12.96
N SER A 512 17.13 7.51 -14.01
CA SER A 512 16.16 6.76 -14.82
C SER A 512 16.53 5.28 -14.90
N TYR A 513 15.51 4.42 -14.87
CA TYR A 513 15.68 2.99 -15.09
C TYR A 513 14.44 2.40 -15.74
N ASN A 514 14.65 1.30 -16.45
CA ASN A 514 13.58 0.41 -16.87
C ASN A 514 13.83 -1.00 -16.33
N ALA A 515 12.76 -1.72 -16.10
CA ALA A 515 12.84 -3.08 -15.61
C ALA A 515 11.69 -3.93 -16.14
N SER A 516 11.95 -5.23 -16.27
CA SER A 516 10.91 -6.18 -16.66
C SER A 516 11.12 -7.51 -15.93
N ASN A 517 10.03 -8.22 -15.70
CA ASN A 517 10.10 -9.62 -15.32
C ASN A 517 9.06 -10.45 -16.08
N SER A 518 9.36 -11.74 -16.20
CA SER A 518 8.44 -12.74 -16.71
C SER A 518 8.44 -13.95 -15.77
N LEU A 519 7.24 -14.50 -15.53
CA LEU A 519 7.03 -15.68 -14.71
C LEU A 519 6.17 -16.69 -15.47
N GLU A 520 6.69 -17.91 -15.64
CA GLU A 520 5.90 -19.06 -16.04
C GLU A 520 5.84 -20.07 -14.90
N ALA A 521 4.64 -20.46 -14.49
CA ALA A 521 4.45 -21.33 -13.36
C ALA A 521 3.46 -22.46 -13.67
N PHE A 522 3.83 -23.69 -13.30
CA PHE A 522 2.97 -24.84 -13.28
C PHE A 522 2.86 -25.38 -11.85
N TYR A 523 1.67 -25.69 -11.41
CA TYR A 523 1.50 -26.32 -10.13
C TYR A 523 0.54 -27.50 -10.16
N GLY A 524 0.75 -28.42 -9.23
CA GLY A 524 -0.15 -29.52 -8.96
C GLY A 524 -0.27 -29.75 -7.48
N GLN A 525 -1.48 -30.01 -7.03
CA GLN A 525 -1.75 -30.43 -5.65
C GLN A 525 -2.86 -31.47 -5.61
N VAL A 526 -2.84 -32.31 -4.59
CA VAL A 526 -3.89 -33.29 -4.33
C VAL A 526 -4.28 -33.23 -2.87
N GLU A 527 -5.55 -33.01 -2.63
CA GLU A 527 -6.16 -33.11 -1.30
C GLU A 527 -6.80 -34.51 -1.14
N PHE A 528 -6.53 -35.14 -0.02
CA PHE A 528 -7.18 -36.35 0.44
C PHE A 528 -8.01 -36.03 1.69
N ASN A 529 -9.32 -36.10 1.59
CA ASN A 529 -10.22 -35.97 2.71
C ASN A 529 -10.78 -37.32 3.12
N PHE A 530 -10.49 -37.76 4.33
CA PHE A 530 -10.93 -39.02 4.91
C PHE A 530 -12.02 -38.75 5.95
N ASP A 531 -13.28 -39.14 5.62
CA ASP A 531 -14.44 -39.07 6.50
C ASP A 531 -14.64 -37.72 7.18
N ASP A 532 -14.26 -36.62 6.51
CA ASP A 532 -14.25 -35.24 7.02
C ASP A 532 -13.46 -35.05 8.33
N ARG A 533 -12.60 -36.02 8.69
CA ARG A 533 -11.81 -36.01 9.91
C ARG A 533 -10.33 -35.75 9.68
N LEU A 534 -9.81 -36.25 8.59
CA LEU A 534 -8.41 -36.07 8.25
C LEU A 534 -8.30 -35.57 6.80
N ARG A 535 -7.77 -34.40 6.62
CA ARG A 535 -7.42 -33.83 5.33
C ARG A 535 -5.89 -33.78 5.21
N LEU A 536 -5.37 -34.25 4.09
CA LEU A 536 -3.96 -34.21 3.76
C LEU A 536 -3.81 -33.62 2.37
N THR A 537 -3.03 -32.55 2.26
CA THR A 537 -2.76 -31.91 0.98
C THR A 537 -1.27 -31.96 0.68
N PHE A 538 -0.95 -32.43 -0.51
CA PHE A 538 0.42 -32.47 -1.07
C PHE A 538 0.42 -31.65 -2.34
N GLY A 539 1.32 -30.71 -2.46
CA GLY A 539 1.45 -29.86 -3.62
C GLY A 539 2.90 -29.54 -3.96
N GLY A 540 3.09 -29.08 -5.16
CA GLY A 540 4.34 -28.51 -5.62
C GLY A 540 4.10 -27.57 -6.79
N ARG A 541 4.91 -26.51 -6.84
CA ARG A 541 4.89 -25.49 -7.88
C ARG A 541 6.28 -25.37 -8.47
N GLN A 542 6.34 -25.38 -9.80
CA GLN A 542 7.55 -25.09 -10.56
C GLN A 542 7.42 -23.70 -11.15
N GLU A 543 8.38 -22.84 -10.88
CA GLU A 543 8.47 -21.50 -11.44
C GLU A 543 9.72 -21.36 -12.31
N ASP A 544 9.56 -20.73 -13.47
CA ASP A 544 10.61 -20.22 -14.34
C ASP A 544 10.49 -18.69 -14.35
N PHE A 545 11.49 -18.00 -13.81
CA PHE A 545 11.46 -16.57 -13.56
C PHE A 545 12.67 -15.89 -14.17
N GLU A 546 12.43 -14.85 -14.92
CA GLU A 546 13.46 -13.95 -15.45
C GLU A 546 13.14 -12.52 -15.06
N GLN A 547 14.17 -11.77 -14.60
CA GLN A 547 14.04 -10.36 -14.24
C GLN A 547 15.26 -9.60 -14.71
N VAL A 548 15.03 -8.44 -15.34
CA VAL A 548 16.07 -7.53 -15.81
C VAL A 548 15.76 -6.14 -15.27
N SER A 549 16.75 -5.46 -14.71
CA SER A 549 16.67 -4.05 -14.31
C SER A 549 17.85 -3.30 -14.92
N THR A 550 17.60 -2.23 -15.66
CA THR A 550 18.61 -1.44 -16.35
C THR A 550 18.52 0.01 -15.93
N THR A 551 19.53 0.50 -15.22
CA THR A 551 19.72 1.92 -14.91
C THR A 551 20.52 2.54 -16.06
N PHE A 552 20.07 3.66 -16.60
CA PHE A 552 20.69 4.31 -17.74
C PHE A 552 20.87 5.82 -17.55
N ASP A 553 21.91 6.35 -18.18
CA ASP A 553 22.14 7.79 -18.28
C ASP A 553 21.25 8.37 -19.38
N LEU A 554 20.31 9.22 -19.02
CA LEU A 554 19.39 9.88 -19.94
C LEU A 554 20.11 10.64 -21.06
N PHE A 555 21.31 11.19 -20.77
CA PHE A 555 22.11 11.96 -21.71
C PHE A 555 23.18 11.12 -22.45
N ARG A 556 23.43 9.90 -21.98
CA ARG A 556 24.38 8.93 -22.54
C ARG A 556 23.83 7.51 -22.47
N PRO A 557 22.83 7.17 -23.30
CA PRO A 557 22.13 5.87 -23.19
C PRO A 557 23.03 4.64 -23.36
N THR A 558 24.26 4.81 -23.86
CA THR A 558 25.26 3.74 -23.97
C THR A 558 25.96 3.40 -22.67
N SER A 559 25.77 4.20 -21.61
CA SER A 559 26.31 3.97 -20.27
C SER A 559 25.18 3.46 -19.38
N SER A 560 25.00 2.13 -19.33
CA SER A 560 23.94 1.50 -18.54
C SER A 560 24.53 0.46 -17.59
N ILE A 561 23.84 0.26 -16.44
CA ILE A 561 24.12 -0.81 -15.50
C ILE A 561 22.91 -1.73 -15.52
N THR A 562 23.12 -3.00 -15.85
CA THR A 562 22.04 -4.00 -15.97
C THR A 562 22.25 -5.09 -14.93
N ALA A 563 21.20 -5.37 -14.14
CA ALA A 563 21.04 -6.58 -13.35
C ALA A 563 20.17 -7.58 -14.11
N ASP A 564 20.58 -8.84 -14.16
CA ASP A 564 19.89 -9.94 -14.85
C ASP A 564 19.79 -11.13 -13.88
N LEU A 565 18.56 -11.50 -13.48
CA LEU A 565 18.27 -12.58 -12.57
C LEU A 565 17.41 -13.63 -13.29
N LYS A 566 17.90 -14.88 -13.36
CA LYS A 566 17.19 -16.00 -13.99
C LYS A 566 17.18 -17.21 -13.06
N GLN A 567 15.99 -17.71 -12.80
CA GLN A 567 15.84 -18.78 -11.82
C GLN A 567 14.75 -19.78 -12.16
N LYS A 568 14.97 -21.02 -11.72
CA LYS A 568 14.00 -22.10 -11.82
C LYS A 568 13.89 -22.79 -10.46
N GLU A 569 12.74 -22.61 -9.82
CA GLU A 569 12.51 -23.10 -8.48
C GLU A 569 11.38 -24.12 -8.43
N PHE A 570 11.58 -25.18 -7.64
CA PHE A 570 10.51 -26.10 -7.28
C PHE A 570 10.14 -25.89 -5.81
N LEU A 571 8.90 -25.56 -5.56
CA LEU A 571 8.37 -25.11 -4.29
C LEU A 571 7.37 -26.14 -3.74
N PRO A 572 7.79 -27.05 -2.86
CA PRO A 572 6.92 -28.05 -2.27
C PRO A 572 6.04 -27.45 -1.18
N ALA A 573 4.83 -27.99 -1.03
CA ALA A 573 3.88 -27.66 0.03
C ALA A 573 3.20 -28.91 0.56
N PHE A 574 3.06 -28.97 1.87
CA PHE A 574 2.32 -30.01 2.57
C PHE A 574 1.45 -29.39 3.65
N SER A 575 0.20 -29.84 3.76
CA SER A 575 -0.65 -29.53 4.91
C SER A 575 -1.42 -30.76 5.38
N ALA A 576 -1.71 -30.79 6.68
CA ALA A 576 -2.51 -31.82 7.33
C ALA A 576 -3.47 -31.16 8.31
N THR A 577 -4.75 -31.48 8.20
CA THR A 577 -5.79 -31.02 9.12
C THR A 577 -6.48 -32.23 9.75
N TYR A 578 -6.45 -32.33 11.08
CA TYR A 578 -7.15 -33.35 11.83
C TYR A 578 -8.28 -32.74 12.64
N ILE A 579 -9.51 -33.23 12.41
CA ILE A 579 -10.73 -32.76 13.06
C ILE A 579 -11.19 -33.81 14.07
N HIS A 580 -11.31 -33.40 15.33
CA HIS A 580 -11.77 -34.25 16.42
C HIS A 580 -12.89 -33.52 17.19
N TYR A 581 -14.12 -33.86 16.90
CA TYR A 581 -15.31 -33.13 17.39
C TYR A 581 -15.22 -31.64 17.04
N ASP A 582 -15.18 -30.79 18.06
CA ASP A 582 -15.12 -29.35 17.94
C ASP A 582 -13.68 -28.83 17.88
N HIS A 583 -12.68 -29.71 17.91
CA HIS A 583 -11.26 -29.36 17.82
C HIS A 583 -10.71 -29.62 16.41
N GLN A 584 -9.87 -28.72 15.97
CA GLN A 584 -9.15 -28.84 14.70
C GLN A 584 -7.67 -28.56 14.92
N PHE A 585 -6.83 -29.44 14.37
CA PHE A 585 -5.38 -29.34 14.43
C PHE A 585 -4.85 -29.26 13.02
N ARG A 586 -4.05 -28.23 12.75
CA ARG A 586 -3.44 -28.01 11.44
C ARG A 586 -1.93 -28.06 11.57
N LEU A 587 -1.29 -28.65 10.60
CA LEU A 587 0.14 -28.69 10.39
C LEU A 587 0.43 -28.29 8.95
N ALA A 588 1.45 -27.44 8.72
CA ALA A 588 1.89 -27.13 7.39
C ALA A 588 3.42 -27.05 7.31
N TYR A 589 3.94 -27.40 6.14
CA TYR A 589 5.34 -27.27 5.74
C TYR A 589 5.39 -26.74 4.32
N SER A 590 6.30 -25.81 4.06
CA SER A 590 6.51 -25.32 2.70
C SER A 590 7.90 -24.73 2.51
N GLU A 591 8.36 -24.76 1.25
CA GLU A 591 9.51 -24.00 0.78
C GLU A 591 9.03 -22.97 -0.22
N THR A 592 9.49 -21.72 -0.06
CA THR A 592 9.07 -20.56 -0.84
C THR A 592 10.27 -19.63 -1.06
N VAL A 593 10.07 -18.55 -1.81
CA VAL A 593 11.13 -17.59 -2.12
C VAL A 593 10.71 -16.15 -1.85
N SER A 594 11.68 -15.25 -1.76
CA SER A 594 11.48 -13.82 -1.93
C SER A 594 12.55 -13.30 -2.89
N ARG A 595 12.11 -12.56 -3.92
CA ARG A 595 12.97 -12.07 -5.00
C ARG A 595 13.28 -10.59 -4.76
N PRO A 596 14.45 -10.10 -5.22
CA PRO A 596 14.72 -8.67 -5.22
C PRO A 596 13.67 -7.93 -6.05
N ASP A 597 13.23 -6.75 -5.59
CA ASP A 597 12.41 -5.87 -6.39
C ASP A 597 13.22 -5.16 -7.48
N PHE A 598 12.54 -4.62 -8.48
CA PHE A 598 13.15 -3.82 -9.55
C PHE A 598 14.04 -2.70 -8.99
N ARG A 599 13.53 -1.99 -7.98
CA ARG A 599 14.24 -0.90 -7.34
C ARG A 599 15.47 -1.36 -6.56
N GLU A 600 15.38 -2.48 -5.89
CA GLU A 600 16.49 -3.06 -5.12
C GLU A 600 17.66 -3.50 -6.00
N LEU A 601 17.39 -3.80 -7.27
CA LEU A 601 18.41 -4.11 -8.27
C LEU A 601 18.90 -2.86 -9.03
N SER A 602 18.11 -1.79 -9.07
CA SER A 602 18.43 -0.57 -9.79
C SER A 602 19.42 0.30 -9.02
N THR A 603 20.50 0.72 -9.63
CA THR A 603 21.45 1.69 -9.06
C THR A 603 20.97 3.14 -9.14
N SER A 604 19.78 3.38 -9.65
CA SER A 604 19.14 4.70 -9.68
C SER A 604 18.88 5.19 -8.25
N PRO A 605 19.37 6.37 -7.84
CA PRO A 605 19.12 6.90 -6.51
C PRO A 605 17.68 7.42 -6.38
N PHE A 606 17.12 7.26 -5.20
CA PHE A 606 15.83 7.84 -4.84
C PHE A 606 15.92 8.42 -3.43
N ILE A 607 15.40 9.61 -3.23
CA ILE A 607 15.32 10.20 -1.90
C ILE A 607 13.99 9.75 -1.27
N ASN A 608 14.08 9.03 -0.17
CA ASN A 608 12.88 8.66 0.60
C ASN A 608 12.30 9.93 1.24
N PRO A 609 11.07 10.32 0.90
CA PRO A 609 10.48 11.57 1.40
C PRO A 609 10.22 11.53 2.92
N GLU A 610 10.07 10.35 3.51
CA GLU A 610 9.83 10.21 4.95
C GLU A 610 11.10 10.37 5.78
N THR A 611 12.24 9.90 5.26
CA THR A 611 13.51 9.90 6.00
C THR A 611 14.54 10.91 5.47
N GLY A 612 14.32 11.49 4.28
CA GLY A 612 15.28 12.34 3.57
C GLY A 612 16.53 11.60 3.07
N ARG A 613 16.62 10.27 3.25
CA ARG A 613 17.80 9.48 2.90
C ARG A 613 17.78 9.05 1.44
N GLU A 614 18.96 9.08 0.82
CA GLU A 614 19.16 8.56 -0.52
C GLU A 614 19.29 7.03 -0.49
N ILE A 615 18.51 6.33 -1.32
CA ILE A 615 18.46 4.87 -1.42
C ILE A 615 18.97 4.44 -2.78
N PHE A 616 19.87 3.44 -2.81
CA PHE A 616 20.43 2.83 -4.03
C PHE A 616 20.17 1.33 -4.01
N GLY A 617 19.79 0.79 -5.13
CA GLY A 617 19.73 -0.66 -5.28
C GLY A 617 21.14 -1.28 -5.43
N ASN A 618 21.17 -2.60 -5.35
CA ASN A 618 22.34 -3.43 -5.53
C ASN A 618 22.09 -4.45 -6.65
N PRO A 619 22.74 -4.32 -7.81
CA PRO A 619 22.53 -5.19 -8.96
C PRO A 619 23.01 -6.64 -8.74
N ASN A 620 23.68 -6.91 -7.62
CA ASN A 620 24.23 -8.23 -7.29
C ASN A 620 23.39 -9.00 -6.26
N LEU A 621 22.17 -8.56 -5.98
CA LEU A 621 21.30 -9.28 -5.07
C LEU A 621 20.86 -10.63 -5.65
N ASP A 622 20.80 -11.62 -4.77
CA ASP A 622 20.26 -12.96 -5.06
C ASP A 622 18.92 -13.16 -4.36
N ILE A 623 18.20 -14.22 -4.70
CA ILE A 623 16.94 -14.57 -4.04
C ILE A 623 17.16 -15.03 -2.61
N THR A 624 16.12 -14.82 -1.80
CA THR A 624 15.98 -15.41 -0.48
C THR A 624 15.20 -16.72 -0.58
N SER A 625 15.74 -17.81 -0.04
CA SER A 625 15.00 -19.08 0.14
C SER A 625 14.38 -19.12 1.53
N ILE A 626 13.13 -19.58 1.64
CA ILE A 626 12.37 -19.57 2.88
C ILE A 626 11.79 -20.95 3.15
N THR A 627 12.07 -21.52 4.32
CA THR A 627 11.45 -22.76 4.80
C THR A 627 10.50 -22.43 5.94
N SER A 628 9.25 -22.87 5.86
CA SER A 628 8.20 -22.54 6.83
C SER A 628 7.59 -23.78 7.47
N TYR A 629 7.36 -23.71 8.77
CA TYR A 629 6.66 -24.71 9.58
C TYR A 629 5.58 -24.04 10.39
N ASP A 630 4.36 -24.58 10.33
CA ASP A 630 3.21 -24.03 11.03
C ASP A 630 2.47 -25.13 11.77
N PHE A 631 2.01 -24.79 12.97
CA PHE A 631 1.09 -25.58 13.76
C PHE A 631 -0.02 -24.68 14.29
N ARG A 632 -1.28 -25.11 14.22
CA ARG A 632 -2.41 -24.39 14.79
C ARG A 632 -3.42 -25.36 15.37
N TRP A 633 -3.90 -25.06 16.57
CA TRP A 633 -5.03 -25.67 17.24
C TRP A 633 -6.19 -24.68 17.26
N GLU A 634 -7.40 -25.17 16.96
CA GLU A 634 -8.65 -24.41 16.98
C GLU A 634 -9.70 -25.22 17.75
N TRP A 635 -10.47 -24.52 18.56
CA TRP A 635 -11.60 -25.10 19.30
C TRP A 635 -12.83 -24.26 19.07
N TYR A 636 -13.85 -24.85 18.44
CA TYR A 636 -15.14 -24.25 18.10
C TYR A 636 -16.19 -24.78 19.07
N PHE A 637 -16.50 -24.04 20.14
CA PHE A 637 -17.37 -24.49 21.24
C PHE A 637 -18.77 -23.86 21.24
N GLY A 638 -19.15 -23.13 20.19
CA GLY A 638 -20.42 -22.49 19.96
C GLY A 638 -20.68 -22.25 18.49
N PHE A 639 -21.81 -21.64 18.18
CA PHE A 639 -22.15 -21.34 16.76
C PHE A 639 -21.11 -20.48 16.07
N ALA A 640 -20.65 -19.41 16.76
CA ALA A 640 -19.57 -18.53 16.31
C ALA A 640 -18.38 -18.50 17.27
N ASP A 641 -18.54 -19.10 18.47
CA ASP A 641 -17.55 -19.05 19.54
C ASP A 641 -16.37 -19.94 19.22
N TYR A 642 -15.16 -19.38 19.26
CA TYR A 642 -13.95 -20.14 19.09
C TYR A 642 -12.78 -19.56 19.87
N VAL A 643 -11.78 -20.37 20.07
CA VAL A 643 -10.43 -19.98 20.49
C VAL A 643 -9.43 -20.76 19.64
N SER A 644 -8.34 -20.12 19.27
CA SER A 644 -7.25 -20.79 18.57
C SER A 644 -5.90 -20.36 19.12
N ALA A 645 -4.93 -21.24 18.99
CA ALA A 645 -3.53 -20.99 19.28
C ALA A 645 -2.66 -21.60 18.18
N GLY A 646 -1.71 -20.84 17.69
CA GLY A 646 -0.80 -21.23 16.62
C GLY A 646 0.65 -20.96 17.00
N TYR A 647 1.53 -21.76 16.45
CA TYR A 647 2.97 -21.54 16.47
C TYR A 647 3.49 -21.61 15.04
N PHE A 648 4.38 -20.70 14.66
CA PHE A 648 5.07 -20.70 13.39
C PHE A 648 6.57 -20.55 13.58
N TYR A 649 7.33 -21.14 12.64
CA TYR A 649 8.78 -21.02 12.55
C TYR A 649 9.20 -20.94 11.10
N LYS A 650 10.06 -19.96 10.78
CA LYS A 650 10.56 -19.71 9.43
C LYS A 650 12.07 -19.54 9.45
N GLU A 651 12.73 -20.16 8.50
CA GLU A 651 14.16 -20.03 8.24
C GLU A 651 14.38 -19.35 6.89
N PHE A 652 15.31 -18.41 6.85
CA PHE A 652 15.67 -17.66 5.66
C PHE A 652 17.15 -17.87 5.35
N VAL A 653 17.43 -18.17 4.11
CA VAL A 653 18.80 -18.20 3.56
C VAL A 653 18.94 -17.03 2.60
N ASP A 654 20.00 -16.25 2.76
CA ASP A 654 20.29 -15.04 1.99
C ASP A 654 19.15 -14.00 2.01
N PRO A 655 18.56 -13.66 3.19
CA PRO A 655 17.52 -12.65 3.26
C PRO A 655 18.06 -11.29 2.82
N ILE A 656 17.21 -10.52 2.11
CA ILE A 656 17.58 -9.17 1.66
C ILE A 656 17.28 -8.19 2.78
N GLU A 657 18.28 -7.42 3.17
CA GLU A 657 18.23 -6.40 4.23
C GLU A 657 18.69 -5.04 3.73
N ALA A 658 17.96 -3.99 4.14
CA ALA A 658 18.39 -2.61 3.93
C ALA A 658 19.47 -2.26 4.95
N VAL A 659 20.54 -1.63 4.49
CA VAL A 659 21.68 -1.23 5.33
C VAL A 659 22.15 0.18 4.98
N ILE A 660 22.61 0.89 6.00
CA ILE A 660 23.25 2.20 5.82
C ILE A 660 24.74 1.98 5.62
N PHE A 661 25.32 2.50 4.54
CA PHE A 661 26.71 2.24 4.19
C PHE A 661 27.67 3.44 4.33
N SER A 662 27.16 4.65 4.61
CA SER A 662 27.98 5.85 4.82
C SER A 662 27.54 6.57 6.09
N PRO A 663 28.44 6.80 7.05
CA PRO A 663 28.11 7.51 8.29
C PRO A 663 28.10 9.04 8.13
N VAL A 664 28.84 9.59 7.15
CA VAL A 664 28.96 11.05 6.93
C VAL A 664 27.79 11.59 6.07
N ASP A 665 27.34 10.76 5.15
CA ASP A 665 26.20 11.03 4.26
C ASP A 665 25.38 9.73 4.25
N PRO A 666 24.41 9.57 5.20
CA PRO A 666 23.74 8.30 5.42
C PRO A 666 22.92 7.89 4.21
N ARG A 667 23.45 6.93 3.45
CA ARG A 667 22.82 6.34 2.27
C ARG A 667 22.42 4.91 2.55
N VAL A 668 21.30 4.49 2.00
CA VAL A 668 20.77 3.14 2.15
C VAL A 668 21.06 2.33 0.89
N THR A 669 21.44 1.08 1.08
CA THR A 669 21.53 0.06 0.03
C THR A 669 21.02 -1.27 0.55
N TYR A 670 21.03 -2.29 -0.31
CA TYR A 670 20.53 -3.63 0.01
C TYR A 670 21.65 -4.66 -0.07
N ILE A 671 21.62 -5.62 0.85
CA ILE A 671 22.53 -6.77 0.87
C ILE A 671 21.74 -8.06 1.07
N ASN A 672 22.31 -9.20 0.64
CA ASN A 672 21.86 -10.49 1.14
C ASN A 672 22.56 -10.79 2.47
N ALA A 673 21.83 -10.76 3.58
CA ALA A 673 22.35 -11.19 4.87
C ALA A 673 22.67 -12.69 4.85
N GLN A 674 23.31 -13.23 5.88
CA GLN A 674 23.71 -14.64 5.92
C GLN A 674 22.50 -15.56 6.14
N SER A 675 21.67 -15.22 7.11
CA SER A 675 20.47 -15.97 7.48
C SER A 675 19.54 -15.12 8.31
N ALA A 676 18.26 -15.49 8.35
CA ALA A 676 17.35 -15.02 9.38
C ALA A 676 16.44 -16.15 9.87
N GLU A 677 15.94 -15.99 11.08
CA GLU A 677 14.92 -16.83 11.69
C GLU A 677 13.79 -15.95 12.16
N ASN A 678 12.56 -16.44 12.05
CA ASN A 678 11.37 -15.77 12.55
C ASN A 678 10.39 -16.78 13.14
N GLN A 679 9.99 -16.62 14.39
CA GLN A 679 9.09 -17.51 15.09
C GLN A 679 8.10 -16.74 15.94
N GLY A 680 6.97 -17.37 16.24
CA GLY A 680 6.01 -16.74 17.11
C GLY A 680 4.82 -17.60 17.51
N ILE A 681 4.08 -17.06 18.48
CA ILE A 681 2.84 -17.65 18.99
C ILE A 681 1.70 -16.66 18.72
N GLU A 682 0.66 -17.14 18.09
CA GLU A 682 -0.57 -16.40 17.81
C GLU A 682 -1.71 -17.03 18.62
N VAL A 683 -2.46 -16.21 19.36
CA VAL A 683 -3.69 -16.63 20.06
C VAL A 683 -4.80 -15.69 19.64
N GLU A 684 -5.92 -16.24 19.22
CA GLU A 684 -7.11 -15.45 18.90
C GLU A 684 -8.39 -16.12 19.40
N GLY A 685 -9.42 -15.34 19.64
CA GLY A 685 -10.69 -15.86 20.08
C GLY A 685 -11.85 -14.88 19.92
N TYR A 686 -13.03 -15.47 19.80
CA TYR A 686 -14.31 -14.77 19.79
C TYR A 686 -15.26 -15.46 20.74
N LYS A 687 -16.00 -14.71 21.55
CA LYS A 687 -16.96 -15.23 22.48
C LYS A 687 -18.15 -14.28 22.67
N ARG A 688 -19.36 -14.78 22.45
CA ARG A 688 -20.59 -14.13 22.90
C ARG A 688 -20.73 -14.27 24.42
N LEU A 689 -21.23 -13.22 25.08
CA LEU A 689 -21.36 -13.18 26.53
C LEU A 689 -22.73 -13.65 27.03
N ASP A 690 -23.45 -14.43 26.25
CA ASP A 690 -24.75 -15.02 26.53
C ASP A 690 -24.80 -15.80 27.88
N PHE A 691 -23.65 -16.34 28.31
CA PHE A 691 -23.52 -17.01 29.61
C PHE A 691 -23.73 -16.07 30.82
N LEU A 692 -23.70 -14.74 30.62
CA LEU A 692 -24.03 -13.73 31.63
C LEU A 692 -25.54 -13.47 31.71
N GLY A 693 -26.37 -14.23 30.99
CA GLY A 693 -27.83 -14.08 30.92
C GLY A 693 -28.25 -12.84 30.11
N PRO A 694 -29.48 -12.33 30.33
CA PRO A 694 -30.04 -11.28 29.47
C PRO A 694 -29.23 -9.99 29.34
N LEU A 695 -28.30 -9.71 30.25
CA LEU A 695 -27.40 -8.57 30.17
C LEU A 695 -26.24 -8.83 29.21
N GLY A 696 -25.92 -10.08 28.93
CA GLY A 696 -24.79 -10.47 28.09
C GLY A 696 -25.18 -10.94 26.69
N GLU A 697 -26.45 -11.23 26.43
CA GLU A 697 -26.94 -11.80 25.15
C GLU A 697 -26.57 -10.96 23.94
N ASP A 698 -26.54 -9.64 24.12
CA ASP A 698 -26.24 -8.68 23.05
C ASP A 698 -24.75 -8.31 22.98
N PHE A 699 -23.92 -8.87 23.85
CA PHE A 699 -22.49 -8.54 23.90
C PHE A 699 -21.60 -9.67 23.38
N TYR A 700 -20.50 -9.27 22.73
CA TYR A 700 -19.41 -10.18 22.42
C TYR A 700 -18.07 -9.56 22.76
N VAL A 701 -17.07 -10.41 22.90
CA VAL A 701 -15.65 -10.04 22.99
C VAL A 701 -14.89 -10.80 21.92
N GLN A 702 -13.97 -10.10 21.27
CA GLN A 702 -13.03 -10.67 20.30
C GLN A 702 -11.65 -10.11 20.61
N GLY A 703 -10.62 -10.90 20.38
CA GLY A 703 -9.27 -10.41 20.51
C GLY A 703 -8.25 -11.38 19.98
N ASN A 704 -7.07 -10.86 19.76
CA ASN A 704 -5.90 -11.65 19.40
C ASN A 704 -4.65 -11.02 20.01
N VAL A 705 -3.67 -11.88 20.25
CA VAL A 705 -2.32 -11.49 20.65
C VAL A 705 -1.32 -12.34 19.90
N SER A 706 -0.25 -11.70 19.43
CA SER A 706 0.87 -12.38 18.79
C SER A 706 2.16 -11.97 19.48
N PHE A 707 2.98 -12.95 19.80
CA PHE A 707 4.35 -12.78 20.28
C PHE A 707 5.28 -13.27 19.20
N ILE A 708 6.15 -12.41 18.71
CA ILE A 708 7.00 -12.65 17.56
C ILE A 708 8.44 -12.35 17.93
N ASP A 709 9.34 -13.26 17.60
CA ASP A 709 10.78 -13.13 17.83
C ASP A 709 11.52 -13.46 16.52
N SER A 710 12.50 -12.66 16.15
CA SER A 710 13.32 -12.88 14.97
C SER A 710 14.78 -12.57 15.20
N LEU A 711 15.62 -13.14 14.38
CA LEU A 711 17.05 -12.93 14.40
C LEU A 711 17.58 -12.90 12.96
N VAL A 712 18.22 -11.83 12.56
CA VAL A 712 18.97 -11.74 11.31
C VAL A 712 20.48 -11.69 11.61
N ASN A 713 21.26 -12.45 10.86
CA ASN A 713 22.72 -12.50 10.95
C ASN A 713 23.33 -11.93 9.68
N ILE A 714 24.16 -10.90 9.83
CA ILE A 714 24.89 -10.23 8.75
C ILE A 714 26.29 -10.89 8.63
N ARG A 715 26.76 -11.13 7.40
CA ARG A 715 28.12 -11.64 7.19
C ARG A 715 29.14 -10.59 7.65
N GLU A 716 30.26 -11.04 8.24
CA GLU A 716 31.34 -10.14 8.67
C GLU A 716 31.88 -9.28 7.51
N SER A 717 31.88 -9.84 6.27
CA SER A 717 32.29 -9.09 5.07
C SER A 717 31.37 -7.92 4.71
N ASP A 718 30.09 -8.00 5.10
CA ASP A 718 29.02 -7.09 4.72
C ASP A 718 28.64 -6.15 5.88
N LEU A 719 29.31 -6.33 7.05
CA LEU A 719 29.06 -5.54 8.24
C LEU A 719 29.29 -4.05 8.01
N GLY A 720 30.36 -3.71 7.22
CA GLY A 720 30.64 -2.31 6.85
C GLY A 720 30.65 -1.37 8.04
N SER A 721 29.79 -0.38 8.04
CA SER A 721 29.57 0.57 9.14
C SER A 721 28.49 0.15 10.15
N LEU A 722 27.81 -0.98 9.96
CA LEU A 722 26.74 -1.42 10.85
C LEU A 722 27.25 -1.69 12.27
N THR A 723 26.47 -1.29 13.27
CA THR A 723 26.81 -1.49 14.68
C THR A 723 26.71 -2.96 15.10
N SER A 724 25.68 -3.68 14.60
CA SER A 724 25.37 -5.04 15.03
C SER A 724 25.41 -6.02 13.87
N SER A 725 26.12 -7.15 14.06
CA SER A 725 26.11 -8.27 13.12
C SER A 725 24.89 -9.20 13.29
N SER A 726 24.14 -9.02 14.38
CA SER A 726 22.97 -9.84 14.69
C SER A 726 21.93 -9.01 15.43
N ARG A 727 20.67 -9.00 14.96
CA ARG A 727 19.56 -8.18 15.49
C ARG A 727 18.22 -8.77 15.09
N ALA A 728 17.13 -8.22 15.62
CA ALA A 728 15.80 -8.49 15.08
C ALA A 728 15.63 -7.95 13.65
N LEU A 729 14.66 -8.47 12.91
CA LEU A 729 14.28 -7.95 11.60
C LEU A 729 13.68 -6.55 11.73
N GLN A 730 14.01 -5.67 10.76
CA GLN A 730 13.42 -4.32 10.72
C GLN A 730 11.90 -4.37 10.59
N GLY A 731 11.21 -3.44 11.28
CA GLY A 731 9.77 -3.30 11.26
C GLY A 731 9.01 -4.37 12.04
N GLN A 732 9.69 -5.37 12.62
CA GLN A 732 9.06 -6.38 13.45
C GLN A 732 8.79 -5.85 14.85
N SER A 733 7.53 -5.93 15.31
CA SER A 733 7.16 -5.73 16.71
C SER A 733 7.10 -7.05 17.46
N ASP A 734 7.63 -7.07 18.70
CA ASP A 734 7.65 -8.27 19.55
C ASP A 734 6.24 -8.69 19.97
N VAL A 735 5.34 -7.73 20.12
CA VAL A 735 3.96 -7.95 20.57
C VAL A 735 2.97 -7.18 19.71
N LEU A 736 1.96 -7.89 19.22
CA LEU A 736 0.79 -7.32 18.58
C LEU A 736 -0.44 -7.72 19.40
N PHE A 737 -1.31 -6.77 19.73
CA PHE A 737 -2.50 -7.03 20.51
C PHE A 737 -3.71 -6.28 19.97
N ASN A 738 -4.82 -6.99 19.82
CA ASN A 738 -6.12 -6.42 19.47
C ASN A 738 -7.18 -6.92 20.44
N ALA A 739 -8.04 -6.02 20.87
CA ALA A 739 -9.21 -6.34 21.69
C ALA A 739 -10.42 -5.56 21.20
N GLN A 740 -11.56 -6.22 21.15
CA GLN A 740 -12.81 -5.65 20.72
C GLN A 740 -13.93 -6.08 21.67
N ILE A 741 -14.77 -5.13 22.05
CA ILE A 741 -16.02 -5.38 22.76
C ILE A 741 -17.15 -4.78 21.92
N GLY A 742 -18.11 -5.62 21.53
CA GLY A 742 -19.25 -5.19 20.73
C GLY A 742 -20.56 -5.39 21.48
N TYR A 743 -21.49 -4.48 21.23
CA TYR A 743 -22.89 -4.53 21.64
C TYR A 743 -23.76 -4.56 20.37
N GLU A 744 -24.50 -5.64 20.17
CA GLU A 744 -25.29 -5.93 18.97
C GLU A 744 -26.67 -6.49 19.32
N PRO A 745 -27.59 -5.67 19.82
CA PRO A 745 -28.97 -6.08 20.05
C PRO A 745 -29.75 -6.18 18.74
N TYR A 746 -30.84 -6.95 18.75
CA TYR A 746 -31.77 -7.07 17.60
C TYR A 746 -32.44 -5.75 17.17
N SER A 747 -32.17 -4.64 17.85
CA SER A 747 -32.79 -3.33 17.59
C SER A 747 -32.15 -2.51 16.47
N GLY A 748 -31.21 -3.06 15.68
CA GLY A 748 -30.48 -2.34 14.64
C GLY A 748 -29.54 -1.24 15.21
N THR A 749 -29.06 -1.44 16.44
CA THR A 749 -28.07 -0.58 17.07
C THR A 749 -26.81 -1.39 17.29
N THR A 750 -25.66 -0.93 16.85
CA THR A 750 -24.37 -1.57 17.11
C THR A 750 -23.44 -0.56 17.74
N ALA A 751 -22.72 -0.98 18.78
CA ALA A 751 -21.66 -0.17 19.38
C ALA A 751 -20.42 -1.04 19.58
N THR A 752 -19.29 -0.58 19.09
CA THR A 752 -18.04 -1.33 19.13
C THR A 752 -16.94 -0.48 19.71
N LEU A 753 -16.22 -1.00 20.70
CA LEU A 753 -15.00 -0.43 21.25
C LEU A 753 -13.84 -1.33 20.80
N LEU A 754 -12.86 -0.74 20.15
CA LEU A 754 -11.69 -1.39 19.57
C LEU A 754 -10.43 -0.83 20.21
N TYR A 755 -9.51 -1.70 20.60
CA TYR A 755 -8.17 -1.33 21.02
C TYR A 755 -7.16 -2.11 20.19
N HIS A 756 -6.21 -1.40 19.59
CA HIS A 756 -5.10 -1.95 18.84
C HIS A 756 -3.80 -1.48 19.48
N TYR A 757 -2.81 -2.36 19.58
CA TYR A 757 -1.47 -2.07 20.09
C TYR A 757 -0.41 -2.84 19.32
N PHE A 758 0.68 -2.19 18.98
CA PHE A 758 1.90 -2.83 18.56
C PHE A 758 3.06 -2.42 19.49
N GLY A 759 3.97 -3.36 19.75
CA GLY A 759 5.18 -3.12 20.55
C GLY A 759 6.29 -2.47 19.76
N ASP A 760 7.38 -2.14 20.43
CA ASP A 760 8.56 -1.52 19.84
C ASP A 760 9.08 -2.31 18.65
N ARG A 761 9.69 -1.60 17.68
CA ARG A 761 10.31 -2.20 16.50
C ARG A 761 11.50 -1.40 15.99
N ILE A 762 12.47 -2.07 15.38
CA ILE A 762 13.58 -1.39 14.71
C ILE A 762 13.04 -0.66 13.48
N ASP A 763 13.15 0.67 13.49
CA ASP A 763 12.87 1.52 12.34
C ASP A 763 14.05 1.49 11.36
N SER A 764 15.24 1.79 11.86
CA SER A 764 16.47 1.82 11.08
C SER A 764 17.64 1.28 11.89
N VAL A 765 18.61 0.67 11.20
CA VAL A 765 19.76 0.06 11.86
C VAL A 765 20.81 1.10 12.25
N GLY A 766 21.44 0.89 13.40
CA GLY A 766 22.53 1.73 13.89
C GLY A 766 23.86 1.50 13.17
N ILE A 767 24.66 2.56 13.08
CA ILE A 767 25.98 2.54 12.43
C ILE A 767 27.05 3.08 13.36
N GLU A 768 28.32 2.64 13.18
CA GLU A 768 29.51 3.10 13.89
C GLU A 768 29.41 3.12 15.42
N GLY A 769 28.71 2.15 15.98
CA GLY A 769 28.51 2.01 17.42
C GLY A 769 27.32 2.78 17.98
N ALA A 770 26.58 3.53 17.14
CA ALA A 770 25.27 4.07 17.54
C ALA A 770 24.24 2.95 17.69
N PRO A 771 23.30 3.04 18.63
CA PRO A 771 22.19 2.09 18.75
C PRO A 771 21.25 2.19 17.53
N ASP A 772 20.45 1.14 17.33
CA ASP A 772 19.39 1.15 16.34
C ASP A 772 18.35 2.24 16.66
N LEU A 773 17.67 2.75 15.64
CA LEU A 773 16.53 3.62 15.79
C LEU A 773 15.30 2.74 16.07
N ILE A 774 14.60 3.02 17.16
CA ILE A 774 13.45 2.23 17.60
C ILE A 774 12.19 3.06 17.49
N GLN A 775 11.24 2.58 16.73
CA GLN A 775 9.87 3.09 16.80
C GLN A 775 9.23 2.51 18.08
N GLU A 776 8.89 3.40 18.99
CA GLU A 776 8.22 3.04 20.23
C GLU A 776 6.80 2.54 19.97
N GLY A 777 6.39 1.51 20.69
CA GLY A 777 5.06 0.95 20.57
C GLY A 777 3.97 1.86 21.11
N TYR A 778 2.86 1.96 20.43
CA TYR A 778 1.69 2.71 20.92
C TYR A 778 0.38 1.97 20.69
N GLY A 779 -0.68 2.46 21.34
CA GLY A 779 -2.02 1.89 21.22
C GLY A 779 -3.07 2.91 20.82
N GLU A 780 -3.99 2.49 19.96
CA GLU A 780 -5.14 3.27 19.50
C GLU A 780 -6.43 2.70 20.12
N LEU A 781 -7.29 3.59 20.60
CA LEU A 781 -8.64 3.24 21.08
C LEU A 781 -9.67 3.89 20.16
N ASN A 782 -10.52 3.07 19.55
CA ASN A 782 -11.54 3.50 18.60
C ASN A 782 -12.93 3.11 19.11
N PHE A 783 -13.91 3.97 18.89
CA PHE A 783 -15.31 3.73 19.19
C PHE A 783 -16.17 3.97 17.95
N ILE A 784 -17.00 2.98 17.62
CA ILE A 784 -17.93 3.03 16.49
C ILE A 784 -19.35 2.82 17.02
N PHE A 785 -20.27 3.67 16.58
CA PHE A 785 -21.70 3.55 16.88
C PHE A 785 -22.49 3.58 15.59
N ILE A 786 -23.28 2.55 15.36
CA ILE A 786 -24.15 2.40 14.19
C ILE A 786 -25.59 2.32 14.65
N LYS A 787 -26.47 3.07 14.01
CA LYS A 787 -27.90 3.04 14.25
C LYS A 787 -28.65 2.97 12.94
N GLU A 788 -29.38 1.88 12.75
CA GLU A 788 -30.41 1.76 11.72
C GLU A 788 -31.64 2.53 12.21
N LEU A 789 -32.04 3.57 11.50
CA LEU A 789 -33.22 4.37 11.82
C LEU A 789 -34.47 3.67 11.30
N ASP A 790 -34.37 3.10 10.12
CA ASP A 790 -35.39 2.28 9.47
C ASP A 790 -34.70 1.32 8.46
N ARG A 791 -35.46 0.70 7.55
CA ARG A 791 -34.92 -0.23 6.55
C ARG A 791 -33.97 0.42 5.54
N ASN A 792 -34.06 1.73 5.35
CA ASN A 792 -33.36 2.47 4.32
C ASN A 792 -32.23 3.36 4.89
N TRP A 793 -32.41 3.88 6.11
CA TRP A 793 -31.49 4.86 6.68
C TRP A 793 -30.64 4.31 7.81
N GLN A 794 -29.35 4.53 7.71
CA GLN A 794 -28.35 4.22 8.74
C GLN A 794 -27.52 5.46 9.07
N ILE A 795 -27.21 5.64 10.34
CA ILE A 795 -26.25 6.62 10.83
C ILE A 795 -25.08 5.89 11.47
N THR A 796 -23.86 6.29 11.15
CA THR A 796 -22.64 5.79 11.79
C THR A 796 -21.86 6.96 12.37
N ALA A 797 -21.54 6.90 13.65
CA ALA A 797 -20.64 7.84 14.32
C ALA A 797 -19.36 7.11 14.72
N LYS A 798 -18.20 7.71 14.44
CA LYS A 798 -16.89 7.13 14.73
C LYS A 798 -16.07 8.11 15.55
N ALA A 799 -15.30 7.59 16.51
CA ALA A 799 -14.24 8.30 17.21
C ALA A 799 -13.00 7.41 17.17
N LYS A 800 -11.97 7.81 16.41
CA LYS A 800 -10.71 7.07 16.25
C LYS A 800 -9.61 7.75 17.05
N ASN A 801 -8.62 6.95 17.44
CA ASN A 801 -7.47 7.37 18.20
C ASN A 801 -7.83 8.22 19.43
N MET A 802 -8.82 7.77 20.23
CA MET A 802 -9.32 8.52 21.39
C MET A 802 -8.26 8.76 22.47
N LEU A 803 -7.15 8.00 22.45
CA LEU A 803 -6.01 8.15 23.34
C LEU A 803 -5.02 9.22 22.88
N ASP A 804 -5.18 9.76 21.67
CA ASP A 804 -4.26 10.71 21.05
C ASP A 804 -2.83 10.16 21.03
N ALA A 805 -2.68 8.99 20.42
CA ALA A 805 -1.39 8.29 20.38
C ALA A 805 -0.33 9.17 19.71
N ARG A 806 0.88 9.13 20.25
CA ARG A 806 2.06 9.78 19.69
C ARG A 806 2.95 8.74 19.05
N SER A 807 3.38 8.99 17.82
CA SER A 807 4.42 8.21 17.16
C SER A 807 5.78 8.78 17.56
N GLU A 808 6.65 7.94 18.09
CA GLU A 808 8.00 8.33 18.49
C GLU A 808 9.02 7.33 17.94
N ILE A 809 10.12 7.85 17.40
CA ILE A 809 11.31 7.08 17.04
C ILE A 809 12.45 7.60 17.90
N THR A 810 13.14 6.68 18.59
CA THR A 810 14.25 7.02 19.48
C THR A 810 15.53 6.33 19.05
N GLN A 811 16.69 6.97 19.31
CA GLN A 811 18.01 6.37 19.18
C GLN A 811 18.65 6.29 20.58
N GLY A 812 18.63 5.11 21.17
CA GLY A 812 18.93 4.96 22.60
C GLY A 812 17.86 5.62 23.46
N SER A 813 18.17 6.75 24.11
CA SER A 813 17.19 7.53 24.90
C SER A 813 16.85 8.89 24.29
N LEU A 814 17.30 9.14 23.05
CA LEU A 814 17.16 10.43 22.39
C LEU A 814 16.07 10.34 21.33
N LEU A 815 15.16 11.33 21.31
CA LEU A 815 14.11 11.42 20.33
C LEU A 815 14.71 11.78 18.96
N THR A 816 14.44 10.97 17.93
CA THR A 816 14.83 11.25 16.55
C THR A 816 13.66 11.71 15.70
N ASN A 817 12.45 11.25 16.00
CA ASN A 817 11.23 11.69 15.31
C ASN A 817 10.05 11.57 16.26
N GLY A 818 9.16 12.56 16.31
CA GLY A 818 8.00 12.53 17.18
C GLY A 818 6.86 13.42 16.70
N PHE A 819 5.64 12.86 16.60
CA PHE A 819 4.43 13.61 16.27
C PHE A 819 3.18 12.95 16.84
N ASN A 820 2.14 13.74 17.05
CA ASN A 820 0.84 13.26 17.50
C ASN A 820 -0.02 12.89 16.29
N LEU A 821 -0.71 11.75 16.37
CA LEU A 821 -1.57 11.26 15.30
C LEU A 821 -2.92 12.00 15.20
N GLY A 822 -3.32 12.73 16.26
CA GLY A 822 -4.61 13.40 16.33
C GLY A 822 -5.79 12.46 16.59
N ARG A 823 -6.89 13.01 17.11
CA ARG A 823 -8.17 12.30 17.28
C ARG A 823 -9.08 12.60 16.13
N GLU A 824 -9.66 11.57 15.53
CA GLU A 824 -10.62 11.72 14.45
C GLU A 824 -12.05 11.48 14.94
N PHE A 825 -12.97 12.35 14.56
CA PHE A 825 -14.40 12.18 14.78
C PHE A 825 -15.14 12.31 13.45
N SER A 826 -15.99 11.34 13.13
CA SER A 826 -16.76 11.39 11.88
C SER A 826 -18.20 10.94 12.07
N LEU A 827 -19.07 11.48 11.20
CA LEU A 827 -20.48 11.14 11.12
C LEU A 827 -20.84 10.81 9.68
N GLN A 828 -21.37 9.61 9.47
CA GLN A 828 -21.85 9.11 8.19
C GLN A 828 -23.37 8.95 8.21
N VAL A 829 -23.99 9.34 7.13
CA VAL A 829 -25.39 9.05 6.83
C VAL A 829 -25.44 8.19 5.57
N GLN A 830 -26.07 7.03 5.66
CA GLN A 830 -26.23 6.10 4.55
C GLN A 830 -27.70 5.87 4.24
N TYR A 831 -28.01 5.84 2.95
CA TYR A 831 -29.31 5.44 2.41
C TYR A 831 -29.16 4.17 1.57
N ARG A 832 -30.05 3.19 1.81
CA ARG A 832 -30.11 1.92 1.09
C ARG A 832 -31.51 1.77 0.48
N PHE A 833 -31.56 1.47 -0.83
CA PHE A 833 -32.80 1.29 -1.57
C PHE A 833 -32.94 -0.17 -1.99
#